data_abc81f7bfcaf5c0b0ba9123bec1619da
#
_entry.id   abc81f7bfcaf5c0b0ba9123bec1619da
#
_cell.length_a   1.000
_cell.length_b   1.000
_cell.length_c   1.000
_cell.angle_alpha   90.00
_cell.angle_beta   90.00
_cell.angle_gamma   90.00
#
_symmetry.space_group_name_H-M   'P 1'
#
loop_
_entity.id
_entity.type
_entity.pdbx_description
1 polymer ?
#
loop_
_entity_poly.entity_id
_entity_poly.type
_entity_poly.pdbx_seq_one_letter_code
_entity_poly.pdbx_strand_id
1 'polypeptide(L)'
;MAGPARTRLARAVGRSRVRGANLRPAPNGARPLPAASVVGVDTGGTFTDVVAWRGGQRVAFKLPSTPRAPAMAVLEALARAGADRATRVRHGSTVATNALLERKGARVTLVTTAGFEDVLEVGRQERPDIYALQPARIPPLVPRERRLGSRERLAAGGGVVLRLTDREIAAVVKRVRATRPEAIAVGLLHAWSAPAHERRLAGALRALGVPVSSAVALVPEIREYERIATTVANAFLVPRMRDYLRTLAASGRGQFEIVLSHGGTAPPARAAREPVRQLLSGPAAGLRAALAAARACGFSAALSLDVGGTSTDCAFLGGRDTGADGLPRRRGREVAGVPVLCPTLDVHTVGAGGGSIARVDAGGVLQVGPGSAGADPGPACYGRGGPATVTDALVVLGAIGGDSLAGGALALERVAARAAMTRLARAMHAGSPERAAEGVVRVVEARMEAALRKVSVESGEDPRGAALVVFGGAGGLHACALAAALGMPAVIWPRDAGVLCALGALEGGSRRERSRSVLVDARNEHELASAIQHLEHEVLSEFAVAERGHVRLERRAEVRMLGQAHELTVEALPLASLAKRFHVAHERRYGFADRDAAVQVVTLEVGGWLPARLPHERRLPLVRRRVAARPQRVRAWLAGRAAKLPLWQREQLVPRATVRGPAVVVDDGATLWIAPGWRARVHASGALVLSPGRDS
;
A
#
# COMPACT_ATOMS: atom_id res chain seq x y z
N MET A 1 14.84 34.82 37.23
CA MET A 1 14.79 33.58 38.03
C MET A 1 14.12 32.52 37.23
N ALA A 2 14.88 31.64 36.66
CA ALA A 2 14.43 30.51 35.86
C ALA A 2 14.45 29.23 36.71
N GLY A 3 13.40 28.46 36.72
CA GLY A 3 13.34 27.19 37.45
C GLY A 3 12.27 26.28 36.83
N PRO A 4 12.31 24.97 37.03
CA PRO A 4 12.58 23.95 36.01
C PRO A 4 11.34 23.14 35.63
N ALA A 5 11.08 23.00 34.32
CA ALA A 5 10.02 22.18 33.76
C ALA A 5 10.55 20.95 32.95
N ARG A 6 11.73 20.44 33.30
CA ARG A 6 12.38 19.33 32.53
C ARG A 6 12.44 17.96 33.22
N THR A 7 11.79 17.75 34.38
CA THR A 7 12.02 16.51 35.17
C THR A 7 10.74 15.72 35.50
N ARG A 8 9.62 15.84 34.80
CA ARG A 8 8.39 15.08 35.13
C ARG A 8 7.92 14.06 34.08
N LEU A 9 8.62 13.84 32.97
CA LEU A 9 8.23 12.84 31.97
C LEU A 9 8.85 11.45 32.17
N ALA A 10 9.74 11.26 33.15
CA ALA A 10 10.45 10.01 33.36
C ALA A 10 9.85 9.07 34.43
N ARG A 11 8.72 9.43 35.04
CA ARG A 11 8.16 8.63 36.18
C ARG A 11 6.71 8.11 35.99
N ALA A 12 6.11 8.23 34.82
CA ALA A 12 4.74 7.73 34.55
C ALA A 12 4.71 6.47 33.66
N VAL A 13 5.77 5.66 33.64
CA VAL A 13 5.70 4.30 33.07
C VAL A 13 5.33 3.34 34.21
N GLY A 14 4.07 3.37 34.58
CA GLY A 14 3.47 2.37 35.45
C GLY A 14 3.57 1.00 34.77
N ARG A 15 4.10 0.02 35.49
CA ARG A 15 4.22 -1.39 35.07
C ARG A 15 2.82 -2.00 34.85
N SER A 16 2.22 -1.80 33.71
CA SER A 16 1.13 -2.67 33.26
C SER A 16 1.77 -3.95 32.71
N ARG A 17 1.70 -5.02 33.49
CA ARG A 17 2.02 -6.37 33.03
C ARG A 17 1.02 -6.81 31.98
N VAL A 18 1.24 -6.45 30.72
CA VAL A 18 0.61 -7.15 29.60
C VAL A 18 1.26 -8.55 29.56
N ARG A 19 0.47 -9.58 29.87
CA ARG A 19 0.90 -10.98 29.69
C ARG A 19 1.29 -11.15 28.23
N GLY A 20 2.60 -11.33 27.99
CA GLY A 20 3.17 -11.49 26.67
C GLY A 20 2.63 -12.74 26.00
N ALA A 21 2.25 -12.62 24.75
CA ALA A 21 2.06 -13.76 23.85
C ALA A 21 3.37 -14.55 23.82
N ASN A 22 3.30 -15.83 24.23
CA ASN A 22 4.42 -16.74 24.34
C ASN A 22 5.03 -17.00 22.96
N LEU A 23 6.16 -16.37 22.66
CA LEU A 23 7.17 -17.06 21.87
C LEU A 23 7.55 -18.29 22.71
N ARG A 24 7.37 -19.51 22.17
CA ARG A 24 7.83 -20.72 22.84
C ARG A 24 9.28 -20.47 23.27
N PRO A 25 9.63 -20.66 24.55
CA PRO A 25 11.02 -20.55 24.98
C PRO A 25 11.84 -21.53 24.14
N ALA A 26 13.00 -21.08 23.70
CA ALA A 26 13.96 -21.96 23.06
C ALA A 26 14.22 -23.17 23.99
N PRO A 27 14.39 -24.40 23.48
CA PRO A 27 14.70 -25.53 24.32
C PRO A 27 15.95 -25.20 25.16
N ASN A 28 15.90 -25.53 26.44
CA ASN A 28 16.97 -25.27 27.42
C ASN A 28 18.34 -25.70 26.84
N GLY A 29 19.27 -24.75 26.73
CA GLY A 29 20.63 -24.99 26.22
C GLY A 29 20.95 -24.37 24.85
N ALA A 30 20.00 -23.76 24.12
CA ALA A 30 20.29 -23.09 22.86
C ALA A 30 21.01 -21.73 23.11
N ARG A 31 22.21 -21.55 22.51
CA ARG A 31 22.89 -20.24 22.47
C ARG A 31 21.92 -19.17 21.95
N PRO A 32 21.88 -17.98 22.58
CA PRO A 32 21.03 -16.89 22.07
C PRO A 32 21.39 -16.61 20.61
N LEU A 33 20.37 -16.48 19.75
CA LEU A 33 20.58 -16.14 18.36
C LEU A 33 21.28 -14.77 18.26
N PRO A 34 22.22 -14.61 17.31
CA PRO A 34 22.90 -13.33 17.09
C PRO A 34 21.92 -12.22 16.77
N ALA A 35 22.37 -10.96 16.83
CA ALA A 35 21.58 -9.80 16.43
C ALA A 35 21.02 -9.96 15.01
N ALA A 36 19.88 -9.37 14.74
CA ALA A 36 19.29 -9.41 13.39
C ALA A 36 20.16 -8.61 12.41
N SER A 37 20.43 -9.19 11.24
CA SER A 37 21.18 -8.50 10.17
C SER A 37 20.29 -7.55 9.37
N VAL A 38 19.02 -7.94 9.17
CA VAL A 38 18.01 -7.16 8.47
C VAL A 38 16.63 -7.44 9.06
N VAL A 39 15.80 -6.39 9.15
CA VAL A 39 14.42 -6.47 9.66
C VAL A 39 13.50 -5.70 8.74
N GLY A 40 12.42 -6.36 8.28
CA GLY A 40 11.27 -5.74 7.63
C GLY A 40 10.15 -5.54 8.64
N VAL A 41 9.60 -4.34 8.66
CA VAL A 41 8.46 -4.00 9.53
C VAL A 41 7.40 -3.34 8.66
N ASP A 42 6.18 -3.86 8.68
CA ASP A 42 5.03 -3.21 8.09
C ASP A 42 3.99 -2.91 9.17
N THR A 43 3.70 -1.63 9.38
CA THR A 43 2.74 -1.19 10.40
C THR A 43 1.41 -0.86 9.76
N GLY A 44 0.45 -1.78 9.91
CA GLY A 44 -0.94 -1.58 9.56
C GLY A 44 -1.77 -0.95 10.69
N GLY A 45 -3.07 -0.76 10.45
CA GLY A 45 -4.00 -0.20 11.45
C GLY A 45 -4.24 -1.10 12.66
N THR A 46 -4.22 -2.43 12.47
CA THR A 46 -4.52 -3.42 13.51
C THR A 46 -3.29 -4.15 14.01
N PHE A 47 -2.42 -4.58 13.11
CA PHE A 47 -1.21 -5.33 13.42
C PHE A 47 0.02 -4.68 12.79
N THR A 48 1.16 -4.90 13.44
CA THR A 48 2.51 -4.62 12.95
C THR A 48 3.18 -5.94 12.62
N ASP A 49 3.49 -6.14 11.36
CA ASP A 49 4.09 -7.35 10.80
C ASP A 49 5.60 -7.24 10.79
N VAL A 50 6.29 -8.31 11.13
CA VAL A 50 7.74 -8.31 11.28
C VAL A 50 8.34 -9.55 10.64
N VAL A 51 9.40 -9.34 9.84
CA VAL A 51 10.25 -10.41 9.30
C VAL A 51 11.72 -10.03 9.56
N ALA A 52 12.47 -10.92 10.13
CA ALA A 52 13.88 -10.67 10.48
C ALA A 52 14.78 -11.84 10.10
N TRP A 53 16.05 -11.57 9.75
CA TRP A 53 17.11 -12.57 9.59
C TRP A 53 18.06 -12.53 10.77
N ARG A 54 18.16 -13.65 11.51
CA ARG A 54 19.03 -13.84 12.65
C ARG A 54 19.87 -15.11 12.46
N GLY A 55 21.18 -14.99 12.36
CA GLY A 55 22.07 -16.16 12.21
C GLY A 55 21.75 -17.01 10.96
N GLY A 56 21.29 -16.41 9.87
CA GLY A 56 20.88 -17.12 8.65
C GLY A 56 19.50 -17.79 8.75
N GLN A 57 18.76 -17.58 9.82
CA GLN A 57 17.39 -18.05 10.00
C GLN A 57 16.42 -16.89 9.87
N ARG A 58 15.28 -17.13 9.19
CA ARG A 58 14.19 -16.20 9.09
C ARG A 58 13.21 -16.39 10.26
N VAL A 59 12.90 -15.29 10.95
CA VAL A 59 11.91 -15.22 12.02
C VAL A 59 10.81 -14.27 11.58
N ALA A 60 9.55 -14.67 11.74
CA ALA A 60 8.38 -13.86 11.40
C ALA A 60 7.39 -13.86 12.57
N PHE A 61 6.78 -12.70 12.85
CA PHE A 61 5.77 -12.56 13.90
C PHE A 61 4.92 -11.31 13.70
N LYS A 62 3.79 -11.25 14.41
CA LYS A 62 2.90 -10.09 14.45
C LYS A 62 2.80 -9.51 15.86
N LEU A 63 2.61 -8.20 15.93
CA LEU A 63 2.30 -7.48 17.16
C LEU A 63 1.04 -6.63 16.95
N PRO A 64 0.22 -6.40 17.99
CA PRO A 64 -0.83 -5.40 17.92
C PRO A 64 -0.23 -4.02 17.62
N SER A 65 -0.81 -3.30 16.67
CA SER A 65 -0.43 -1.90 16.41
C SER A 65 -0.88 -0.99 17.54
N THR A 66 -0.20 0.15 17.67
CA THR A 66 -0.50 1.19 18.65
C THR A 66 -0.94 2.48 17.93
N PRO A 67 -2.20 2.61 17.44
CA PRO A 67 -2.62 3.70 16.56
C PRO A 67 -2.38 5.11 17.12
N ARG A 68 -2.47 5.28 18.46
CA ARG A 68 -2.20 6.56 19.12
C ARG A 68 -0.71 6.90 19.23
N ALA A 69 0.17 5.90 19.17
CA ALA A 69 1.62 6.03 19.25
C ALA A 69 2.33 5.01 18.33
N PRO A 70 2.20 5.13 17.00
CA PRO A 70 2.61 4.08 16.04
C PRO A 70 4.09 3.68 16.14
N ALA A 71 4.97 4.59 16.57
CA ALA A 71 6.37 4.29 16.77
C ALA A 71 6.60 3.21 17.84
N MET A 72 5.75 3.10 18.87
CA MET A 72 5.94 2.16 19.97
C MET A 72 5.86 0.70 19.51
N ALA A 73 4.89 0.35 18.67
CA ALA A 73 4.79 -1.00 18.11
C ALA A 73 6.03 -1.36 17.27
N VAL A 74 6.55 -0.41 16.50
CA VAL A 74 7.78 -0.60 15.71
C VAL A 74 8.99 -0.82 16.61
N LEU A 75 9.16 -0.01 17.66
CA LEU A 75 10.27 -0.13 18.59
C LEU A 75 10.22 -1.45 19.37
N GLU A 76 9.04 -1.90 19.77
CA GLU A 76 8.84 -3.21 20.37
C GLU A 76 9.18 -4.34 19.38
N ALA A 77 8.72 -4.21 18.12
CA ALA A 77 9.03 -5.15 17.05
C ALA A 77 10.56 -5.31 16.87
N LEU A 78 11.29 -4.19 16.80
CA LEU A 78 12.73 -4.19 16.66
C LEU A 78 13.44 -4.80 17.88
N ALA A 79 12.94 -4.52 19.09
CA ALA A 79 13.49 -5.13 20.30
C ALA A 79 13.33 -6.66 20.30
N ARG A 80 12.13 -7.15 19.96
CA ARG A 80 11.85 -8.61 19.85
C ARG A 80 12.64 -9.26 18.72
N ALA A 81 12.84 -8.57 17.60
CA ALA A 81 13.68 -9.04 16.50
C ALA A 81 15.17 -9.08 16.88
N GLY A 82 15.58 -8.49 17.97
CA GLY A 82 16.99 -8.38 18.38
C GLY A 82 17.78 -7.39 17.52
N ALA A 83 17.12 -6.32 17.05
CA ALA A 83 17.76 -5.29 16.25
C ALA A 83 18.70 -4.42 17.09
N ASP A 84 19.87 -4.13 16.56
CA ASP A 84 20.89 -3.24 17.08
C ASP A 84 21.17 -2.07 16.12
N ARG A 85 22.19 -1.25 16.39
CA ARG A 85 22.54 -0.10 15.53
C ARG A 85 22.99 -0.48 14.12
N ALA A 86 23.55 -1.66 13.92
CA ALA A 86 24.04 -2.15 12.64
C ALA A 86 22.95 -2.80 11.79
N THR A 87 21.82 -3.15 12.40
CA THR A 87 20.70 -3.81 11.74
C THR A 87 20.10 -2.90 10.65
N ARG A 88 19.97 -3.40 9.43
CA ARG A 88 19.21 -2.69 8.38
C ARG A 88 17.72 -2.89 8.58
N VAL A 89 16.97 -1.80 8.70
CA VAL A 89 15.52 -1.82 8.94
C VAL A 89 14.80 -1.22 7.73
N ARG A 90 13.92 -1.98 7.10
CA ARG A 90 13.01 -1.49 6.07
C ARG A 90 11.60 -1.41 6.62
N HIS A 91 11.06 -0.21 6.60
CA HIS A 91 9.83 0.09 7.29
C HIS A 91 8.76 0.64 6.35
N GLY A 92 7.65 -0.13 6.21
CA GLY A 92 6.38 0.30 5.63
C GLY A 92 5.40 0.73 6.71
N SER A 93 4.55 1.71 6.43
CA SER A 93 3.54 2.13 7.40
C SER A 93 2.31 2.77 6.75
N THR A 94 1.16 2.59 7.39
CA THR A 94 -0.09 3.27 7.02
C THR A 94 -0.28 4.62 7.72
N VAL A 95 0.72 5.12 8.48
CA VAL A 95 0.60 6.35 9.29
C VAL A 95 0.23 7.56 8.43
N ALA A 96 0.91 7.75 7.29
CA ALA A 96 0.61 8.84 6.36
C ALA A 96 -0.79 8.70 5.74
N THR A 97 -1.14 7.49 5.29
CA THR A 97 -2.45 7.19 4.69
C THR A 97 -3.58 7.42 5.68
N ASN A 98 -3.44 6.91 6.91
CA ASN A 98 -4.45 7.09 7.95
C ASN A 98 -4.59 8.57 8.36
N ALA A 99 -3.49 9.32 8.45
CA ALA A 99 -3.53 10.76 8.73
C ALA A 99 -4.35 11.53 7.69
N LEU A 100 -4.21 11.15 6.40
CA LEU A 100 -4.97 11.77 5.31
C LEU A 100 -6.44 11.35 5.33
N LEU A 101 -6.74 10.05 5.52
CA LEU A 101 -8.10 9.50 5.61
C LEU A 101 -8.90 10.10 6.78
N GLU A 102 -8.27 10.21 7.95
CA GLU A 102 -8.89 10.73 9.16
C GLU A 102 -8.88 12.27 9.22
N ARG A 103 -8.31 12.93 8.21
CA ARG A 103 -8.13 14.39 8.20
C ARG A 103 -7.36 14.93 9.42
N LYS A 104 -6.43 14.15 9.96
CA LYS A 104 -5.60 14.49 11.13
C LYS A 104 -4.18 14.84 10.74
N GLY A 105 -3.97 16.03 10.26
CA GLY A 105 -2.67 16.58 9.84
C GLY A 105 -2.44 18.00 10.32
N ALA A 106 -1.44 18.65 9.72
CA ALA A 106 -1.04 20.01 10.07
C ALA A 106 -2.04 21.07 9.60
N ARG A 107 -2.09 22.18 10.30
CA ARG A 107 -2.76 23.40 9.86
C ARG A 107 -1.93 24.08 8.78
N VAL A 108 -2.31 23.83 7.52
CA VAL A 108 -1.59 24.30 6.34
C VAL A 108 -2.08 25.68 5.91
N THR A 109 -1.16 26.53 5.45
CA THR A 109 -1.47 27.71 4.64
C THR A 109 -0.93 27.48 3.23
N LEU A 110 -1.82 27.66 2.23
CA LEU A 110 -1.47 27.62 0.81
C LEU A 110 -1.12 29.02 0.32
N VAL A 111 -0.02 29.15 -0.41
CA VAL A 111 0.31 30.33 -1.21
C VAL A 111 0.32 29.93 -2.67
N THR A 112 -0.51 30.60 -3.48
CA THR A 112 -0.63 30.40 -4.92
C THR A 112 -0.60 31.74 -5.66
N THR A 113 -0.65 31.75 -6.98
CA THR A 113 -0.82 32.95 -7.79
C THR A 113 -2.17 33.61 -7.50
N ALA A 114 -2.20 34.95 -7.35
CA ALA A 114 -3.42 35.71 -7.11
C ALA A 114 -4.48 35.43 -8.18
N GLY A 115 -5.72 35.16 -7.74
CA GLY A 115 -6.85 34.73 -8.59
C GLY A 115 -6.96 33.21 -8.75
N PHE A 116 -6.04 32.42 -8.17
CA PHE A 116 -6.07 30.95 -8.20
C PHE A 116 -6.22 30.30 -6.81
N GLU A 117 -6.63 31.09 -5.82
CA GLU A 117 -6.83 30.62 -4.46
C GLU A 117 -7.88 29.50 -4.36
N ASP A 118 -8.83 29.50 -5.30
CA ASP A 118 -9.94 28.54 -5.30
C ASP A 118 -9.70 27.30 -6.17
N VAL A 119 -8.49 27.12 -6.71
CA VAL A 119 -8.13 25.94 -7.53
C VAL A 119 -8.44 24.61 -6.83
N LEU A 120 -8.27 24.55 -5.50
CA LEU A 120 -8.58 23.34 -4.70
C LEU A 120 -10.09 23.12 -4.54
N GLU A 121 -10.88 24.18 -4.56
CA GLU A 121 -12.35 24.13 -4.45
C GLU A 121 -12.98 23.74 -5.79
N VAL A 122 -12.48 24.37 -6.86
CA VAL A 122 -12.95 24.15 -8.24
C VAL A 122 -12.63 22.71 -8.69
N GLY A 123 -11.39 22.27 -8.44
CA GLY A 123 -10.93 20.94 -8.83
C GLY A 123 -11.11 20.67 -10.31
N ARG A 124 -11.59 19.47 -10.65
CA ARG A 124 -11.96 19.07 -12.03
C ARG A 124 -13.44 19.31 -12.36
N GLN A 125 -14.21 19.83 -11.40
CA GLN A 125 -15.67 20.04 -11.52
C GLN A 125 -16.46 18.73 -11.77
N GLU A 126 -15.86 17.59 -11.50
CA GLU A 126 -16.53 16.30 -11.60
C GLU A 126 -17.56 16.18 -10.47
N ARG A 127 -18.76 15.69 -10.82
CA ARG A 127 -19.81 15.40 -9.83
C ARG A 127 -19.61 13.97 -9.32
N PRO A 128 -19.40 13.75 -8.01
CA PRO A 128 -19.30 12.40 -7.43
C PRO A 128 -20.56 11.57 -7.68
N ASP A 129 -21.72 12.22 -7.69
CA ASP A 129 -23.01 11.65 -8.05
C ASP A 129 -23.67 12.57 -9.08
N ILE A 130 -23.79 12.08 -10.32
CA ILE A 130 -24.33 12.85 -11.45
C ILE A 130 -25.85 13.11 -11.31
N TYR A 131 -26.56 12.28 -10.55
CA TYR A 131 -27.99 12.39 -10.32
C TYR A 131 -28.35 13.17 -9.05
N ALA A 132 -27.42 13.46 -8.17
CA ALA A 132 -27.68 14.25 -6.98
C ALA A 132 -27.88 15.72 -7.34
N LEU A 133 -29.00 16.32 -6.90
CA LEU A 133 -29.25 17.75 -7.03
C LEU A 133 -28.19 18.59 -6.29
N GLN A 134 -27.77 18.11 -5.13
CA GLN A 134 -26.69 18.68 -4.32
C GLN A 134 -25.65 17.60 -4.03
N PRO A 135 -24.68 17.35 -4.92
CA PRO A 135 -23.67 16.35 -4.70
C PRO A 135 -22.78 16.73 -3.50
N ALA A 136 -22.58 15.77 -2.59
CA ALA A 136 -21.67 15.96 -1.47
C ALA A 136 -20.24 16.16 -2.01
N ARG A 137 -19.63 17.30 -1.67
CA ARG A 137 -18.23 17.58 -2.00
C ARG A 137 -17.34 17.27 -0.81
N ILE A 138 -16.22 16.64 -1.09
CA ILE A 138 -15.18 16.44 -0.07
C ILE A 138 -14.49 17.79 0.13
N PRO A 139 -14.52 18.41 1.34
CA PRO A 139 -13.91 19.70 1.56
C PRO A 139 -12.39 19.63 1.33
N PRO A 140 -11.76 20.67 0.74
CA PRO A 140 -10.31 20.75 0.62
C PRO A 140 -9.58 20.66 1.97
N LEU A 141 -8.31 20.20 1.94
CA LEU A 141 -7.48 20.12 3.15
C LEU A 141 -7.12 21.50 3.74
N VAL A 142 -7.16 22.54 2.90
CA VAL A 142 -6.89 23.92 3.31
C VAL A 142 -8.17 24.72 3.13
N PRO A 143 -8.77 25.26 4.18
CA PRO A 143 -9.96 26.08 4.10
C PRO A 143 -9.66 27.44 3.41
N ARG A 144 -10.69 28.12 2.90
CA ARG A 144 -10.55 29.29 2.02
C ARG A 144 -9.73 30.44 2.66
N GLU A 145 -9.92 30.70 3.93
CA GLU A 145 -9.25 31.77 4.68
C GLU A 145 -7.74 31.56 4.85
N ARG A 146 -7.25 30.36 4.54
CA ARG A 146 -5.83 29.99 4.57
C ARG A 146 -5.22 29.81 3.19
N ARG A 147 -5.93 30.20 2.12
CA ARG A 147 -5.44 30.21 0.75
C ARG A 147 -5.12 31.65 0.37
N LEU A 148 -3.86 31.95 0.15
CA LEU A 148 -3.35 33.30 -0.06
C LEU A 148 -2.79 33.47 -1.46
N GLY A 149 -3.20 34.50 -2.18
CA GLY A 149 -2.68 34.83 -3.49
C GLY A 149 -1.41 35.66 -3.40
N SER A 150 -0.43 35.41 -4.26
CA SER A 150 0.75 36.27 -4.50
C SER A 150 0.59 36.99 -5.82
N ARG A 151 0.86 38.27 -5.85
CA ARG A 151 0.79 39.11 -7.05
C ARG A 151 2.02 38.92 -7.91
N GLU A 152 1.96 37.83 -8.69
CA GLU A 152 2.93 37.48 -9.72
C GLU A 152 2.21 36.70 -10.82
N ARG A 153 2.79 36.60 -12.01
CA ARG A 153 2.20 35.83 -13.11
C ARG A 153 3.24 35.34 -14.09
N LEU A 154 3.17 34.06 -14.40
CA LEU A 154 3.88 33.44 -15.52
C LEU A 154 2.89 33.06 -16.63
N ALA A 155 3.32 33.17 -17.88
CA ALA A 155 2.64 32.61 -19.04
C ALA A 155 2.89 31.09 -19.11
N ALA A 156 2.06 30.35 -19.87
CA ALA A 156 2.19 28.91 -20.04
C ALA A 156 3.58 28.47 -20.58
N GLY A 157 4.18 29.30 -21.45
CA GLY A 157 5.55 29.09 -21.96
C GLY A 157 6.68 29.56 -21.04
N GLY A 158 6.40 29.90 -19.77
CA GLY A 158 7.41 30.32 -18.78
C GLY A 158 7.79 31.81 -18.84
N GLY A 159 7.28 32.58 -19.81
CA GLY A 159 7.49 34.02 -19.87
C GLY A 159 6.90 34.75 -18.65
N VAL A 160 7.60 35.80 -18.17
CA VAL A 160 7.15 36.59 -17.01
C VAL A 160 6.15 37.66 -17.47
N VAL A 161 4.87 37.49 -17.08
CA VAL A 161 3.80 38.48 -17.31
C VAL A 161 3.78 39.54 -16.20
N LEU A 162 3.89 39.06 -14.94
CA LEU A 162 3.99 39.95 -13.78
C LEU A 162 5.12 39.47 -12.86
N ARG A 163 6.13 40.31 -12.66
CA ARG A 163 7.31 39.96 -11.87
C ARG A 163 6.99 39.86 -10.38
N LEU A 164 7.48 38.83 -9.72
CA LEU A 164 7.48 38.72 -8.27
C LEU A 164 8.52 39.69 -7.67
N THR A 165 8.06 40.71 -6.99
CA THR A 165 8.91 41.73 -6.34
C THR A 165 9.23 41.35 -4.89
N ASP A 166 10.32 41.91 -4.33
CA ASP A 166 10.66 41.70 -2.91
C ASP A 166 9.61 42.28 -1.96
N ARG A 167 8.97 43.42 -2.37
CA ARG A 167 7.84 44.01 -1.65
C ARG A 167 6.66 43.02 -1.55
N GLU A 168 6.33 42.35 -2.64
CA GLU A 168 5.26 41.33 -2.64
C GLU A 168 5.65 40.13 -1.78
N ILE A 169 6.90 39.64 -1.88
CA ILE A 169 7.39 38.55 -1.03
C ILE A 169 7.24 38.92 0.45
N ALA A 170 7.67 40.12 0.87
CA ALA A 170 7.52 40.60 2.25
C ALA A 170 6.04 40.66 2.69
N ALA A 171 5.16 41.13 1.80
CA ALA A 171 3.72 41.20 2.06
C ALA A 171 3.10 39.81 2.23
N VAL A 172 3.46 38.84 1.38
CA VAL A 172 3.03 37.46 1.49
C VAL A 172 3.52 36.84 2.79
N VAL A 173 4.80 36.96 3.13
CA VAL A 173 5.38 36.47 4.40
C VAL A 173 4.62 36.98 5.61
N LYS A 174 4.29 38.32 5.62
CA LYS A 174 3.49 38.91 6.70
C LYS A 174 2.09 38.28 6.79
N ARG A 175 1.38 38.14 5.67
CA ARG A 175 0.05 37.48 5.63
C ARG A 175 0.09 36.03 6.08
N VAL A 176 1.07 35.25 5.60
CA VAL A 176 1.26 33.84 6.00
C VAL A 176 1.53 33.74 7.51
N ARG A 177 2.38 34.59 8.07
CA ARG A 177 2.65 34.63 9.52
C ARG A 177 1.37 34.86 10.33
N ALA A 178 0.46 35.71 9.87
CA ALA A 178 -0.80 35.99 10.54
C ALA A 178 -1.73 34.77 10.63
N THR A 179 -1.64 33.81 9.69
CA THR A 179 -2.42 32.56 9.72
C THR A 179 -1.89 31.55 10.74
N ARG A 180 -0.73 31.79 11.35
CA ARG A 180 -0.07 30.87 12.31
C ARG A 180 0.01 29.43 11.77
N PRO A 181 0.62 29.18 10.60
CA PRO A 181 0.66 27.86 10.00
C PRO A 181 1.56 26.89 10.79
N GLU A 182 1.23 25.59 10.74
CA GLU A 182 2.13 24.50 11.17
C GLU A 182 2.96 23.96 10.01
N ALA A 183 2.46 24.18 8.77
CA ALA A 183 3.19 23.93 7.53
C ALA A 183 2.67 24.85 6.42
N ILE A 184 3.50 25.09 5.40
CA ILE A 184 3.18 25.95 4.27
C ILE A 184 3.29 25.14 2.99
N ALA A 185 2.29 25.28 2.11
CA ALA A 185 2.33 24.80 0.73
C ALA A 185 2.49 26.00 -0.22
N VAL A 186 3.38 25.90 -1.20
CA VAL A 186 3.57 26.92 -2.25
C VAL A 186 3.39 26.25 -3.60
N GLY A 187 2.47 26.77 -4.42
CA GLY A 187 2.23 26.30 -5.76
C GLY A 187 1.79 27.44 -6.66
N LEU A 188 2.73 28.01 -7.43
CA LEU A 188 2.46 29.12 -8.35
C LEU A 188 2.11 28.59 -9.74
N LEU A 189 1.23 29.31 -10.43
CA LEU A 189 0.78 28.98 -11.78
C LEU A 189 1.97 28.94 -12.75
N HIS A 190 2.04 27.89 -13.57
CA HIS A 190 3.09 27.64 -14.57
C HIS A 190 4.53 27.59 -14.03
N ALA A 191 4.72 27.51 -12.70
CA ALA A 191 6.05 27.45 -12.10
C ALA A 191 6.83 26.16 -12.48
N TRP A 192 6.16 25.14 -12.99
CA TRP A 192 6.81 23.94 -13.52
C TRP A 192 7.73 24.26 -14.72
N SER A 193 7.40 25.23 -15.56
CA SER A 193 8.22 25.68 -16.69
C SER A 193 9.27 26.74 -16.30
N ALA A 194 8.94 27.67 -15.36
CA ALA A 194 9.82 28.73 -14.90
C ALA A 194 9.84 28.83 -13.36
N PRO A 195 10.67 28.03 -12.67
CA PRO A 195 10.58 27.84 -11.21
C PRO A 195 11.10 29.00 -10.36
N ALA A 196 11.66 30.05 -10.94
CA ALA A 196 12.37 31.11 -10.22
C ALA A 196 11.48 31.84 -9.19
N HIS A 197 10.25 32.22 -9.53
CA HIS A 197 9.31 32.88 -8.64
C HIS A 197 8.98 32.01 -7.42
N GLU A 198 8.59 30.75 -7.66
CA GLU A 198 8.23 29.85 -6.58
C GLU A 198 9.41 29.53 -5.67
N ARG A 199 10.62 29.31 -6.22
CA ARG A 199 11.84 29.07 -5.44
C ARG A 199 12.19 30.27 -4.54
N ARG A 200 12.09 31.50 -5.05
CA ARG A 200 12.34 32.75 -4.24
C ARG A 200 11.33 32.85 -3.11
N LEU A 201 10.04 32.69 -3.41
CA LEU A 201 8.96 32.80 -2.42
C LEU A 201 9.07 31.72 -1.35
N ALA A 202 9.27 30.45 -1.75
CA ALA A 202 9.47 29.34 -0.83
C ALA A 202 10.72 29.54 0.05
N GLY A 203 11.80 30.09 -0.52
CA GLY A 203 13.02 30.47 0.21
C GLY A 203 12.73 31.47 1.35
N ALA A 204 12.00 32.54 1.05
CA ALA A 204 11.64 33.57 2.02
C ALA A 204 10.70 33.01 3.12
N LEU A 205 9.75 32.14 2.76
CA LEU A 205 8.80 31.56 3.71
C LEU A 205 9.46 30.58 4.70
N ARG A 206 10.61 29.97 4.38
CA ARG A 206 11.37 29.13 5.31
C ARG A 206 11.85 29.88 6.54
N ALA A 207 12.03 31.20 6.45
CA ALA A 207 12.38 32.05 7.59
C ALA A 207 11.31 32.09 8.70
N LEU A 208 10.11 31.61 8.43
CA LEU A 208 9.05 31.43 9.45
C LEU A 208 9.28 30.23 10.39
N GLY A 209 10.29 29.39 10.14
CA GLY A 209 10.66 28.26 11.02
C GLY A 209 9.74 27.03 10.91
N VAL A 210 8.75 27.04 10.01
CA VAL A 210 7.86 25.91 9.76
C VAL A 210 8.19 25.21 8.43
N PRO A 211 7.83 23.94 8.24
CA PRO A 211 8.05 23.24 6.98
C PRO A 211 7.38 23.93 5.80
N VAL A 212 8.10 24.05 4.69
CA VAL A 212 7.60 24.59 3.42
C VAL A 212 7.69 23.51 2.35
N SER A 213 6.55 23.12 1.79
CA SER A 213 6.43 22.26 0.61
C SER A 213 6.24 23.12 -0.63
N SER A 214 7.08 22.95 -1.64
CA SER A 214 7.02 23.67 -2.92
C SER A 214 6.66 22.72 -4.04
N ALA A 215 5.72 23.13 -4.89
CA ALA A 215 5.23 22.29 -5.98
C ALA A 215 6.35 21.99 -7.00
N VAL A 216 7.20 22.96 -7.33
CA VAL A 216 8.31 22.72 -8.27
C VAL A 216 9.39 21.81 -7.74
N ALA A 217 9.51 21.67 -6.42
CA ALA A 217 10.45 20.72 -5.81
C ALA A 217 9.88 19.31 -5.70
N LEU A 218 8.56 19.18 -5.54
CA LEU A 218 7.87 17.92 -5.31
C LEU A 218 7.35 17.29 -6.61
N VAL A 219 6.70 18.11 -7.46
CA VAL A 219 6.03 17.71 -8.71
C VAL A 219 6.21 18.83 -9.76
N PRO A 220 7.35 18.87 -10.50
CA PRO A 220 7.62 19.88 -11.53
C PRO A 220 6.90 19.54 -12.86
N GLU A 221 5.57 19.52 -12.81
CA GLU A 221 4.73 19.01 -13.89
C GLU A 221 3.53 19.89 -14.15
N ILE A 222 2.93 19.75 -15.34
CA ILE A 222 1.65 20.37 -15.67
C ILE A 222 0.53 19.90 -14.76
N ARG A 223 -0.68 20.44 -14.91
CA ARG A 223 -1.90 20.13 -14.16
C ARG A 223 -1.90 20.78 -12.78
N GLU A 224 -2.22 22.05 -12.78
CA GLU A 224 -2.11 22.93 -11.61
C GLU A 224 -2.90 22.43 -10.40
N TYR A 225 -4.12 21.89 -10.60
CA TYR A 225 -4.94 21.37 -9.52
C TYR A 225 -4.25 20.20 -8.80
N GLU A 226 -3.85 19.16 -9.55
CA GLU A 226 -3.24 17.96 -8.99
C GLU A 226 -1.88 18.30 -8.36
N ARG A 227 -1.09 19.17 -8.98
CA ARG A 227 0.20 19.59 -8.50
C ARG A 227 0.08 20.35 -7.17
N ILE A 228 -0.83 21.29 -7.09
CA ILE A 228 -1.08 22.08 -5.87
C ILE A 228 -1.71 21.21 -4.78
N ALA A 229 -2.69 20.37 -5.11
CA ALA A 229 -3.31 19.44 -4.17
C ALA A 229 -2.29 18.45 -3.57
N THR A 230 -1.39 17.89 -4.40
CA THR A 230 -0.28 17.04 -3.94
C THR A 230 0.64 17.77 -2.98
N THR A 231 0.96 19.04 -3.28
CA THR A 231 1.83 19.87 -2.44
C THR A 231 1.19 20.18 -1.09
N VAL A 232 -0.11 20.46 -1.11
CA VAL A 232 -0.91 20.65 0.10
C VAL A 232 -0.97 19.38 0.94
N ALA A 233 -1.23 18.21 0.31
CA ALA A 233 -1.21 16.93 1.00
C ALA A 233 0.16 16.65 1.63
N ASN A 234 1.25 16.95 0.92
CA ASN A 234 2.59 16.83 1.48
C ASN A 234 2.77 17.73 2.72
N ALA A 235 2.46 19.02 2.61
CA ALA A 235 2.57 19.97 3.72
C ALA A 235 1.74 19.53 4.93
N PHE A 236 0.51 19.00 4.68
CA PHE A 236 -0.38 18.49 5.70
C PHE A 236 0.20 17.31 6.49
N LEU A 237 1.00 16.46 5.84
CA LEU A 237 1.58 15.25 6.43
C LEU A 237 2.96 15.49 7.07
N VAL A 238 3.74 16.47 6.60
CA VAL A 238 5.16 16.66 6.98
C VAL A 238 5.39 16.74 8.48
N PRO A 239 4.69 17.54 9.31
CA PRO A 239 4.99 17.64 10.73
C PRO A 239 4.83 16.28 11.44
N ARG A 240 3.71 15.61 11.21
CA ARG A 240 3.41 14.30 11.82
C ARG A 240 4.41 13.22 11.42
N MET A 241 4.73 13.14 10.14
CA MET A 241 5.66 12.12 9.64
C MET A 241 7.10 12.41 10.05
N ARG A 242 7.49 13.68 10.13
CA ARG A 242 8.80 14.09 10.65
C ARG A 242 8.99 13.66 12.11
N ASP A 243 7.98 13.87 12.95
CA ASP A 243 8.06 13.52 14.38
C ASP A 243 8.07 11.99 14.55
N TYR A 244 7.25 11.27 13.80
CA TYR A 244 7.23 9.83 13.77
C TYR A 244 8.60 9.23 13.38
N LEU A 245 9.14 9.65 12.23
CA LEU A 245 10.43 9.14 11.73
C LEU A 245 11.61 9.57 12.60
N ARG A 246 11.56 10.76 13.22
CA ARG A 246 12.56 11.21 14.19
C ARG A 246 12.57 10.31 15.43
N THR A 247 11.39 9.94 15.94
CA THR A 247 11.28 9.03 17.10
C THR A 247 11.90 7.67 16.78
N LEU A 248 11.67 7.11 15.58
CA LEU A 248 12.29 5.86 15.16
C LEU A 248 13.82 5.99 15.04
N ALA A 249 14.30 7.03 14.38
CA ALA A 249 15.74 7.26 14.20
C ALA A 249 16.48 7.49 15.53
N ALA A 250 15.86 8.20 16.48
CA ALA A 250 16.45 8.48 17.80
C ALA A 250 16.54 7.23 18.69
N SER A 251 15.88 6.14 18.35
CA SER A 251 15.89 4.89 19.14
C SER A 251 17.25 4.20 19.19
N GLY A 252 18.15 4.52 18.26
CA GLY A 252 19.43 3.84 18.11
C GLY A 252 19.34 2.36 17.71
N ARG A 253 18.14 1.91 17.27
CA ARG A 253 17.87 0.54 16.84
C ARG A 253 17.71 0.47 15.33
N GLY A 254 18.81 0.26 14.61
CA GLY A 254 18.82 0.03 13.18
C GLY A 254 19.07 1.25 12.29
N GLN A 255 19.43 0.95 11.07
CA GLN A 255 19.56 1.88 9.96
C GLN A 255 18.30 1.81 9.13
N PHE A 256 17.45 2.84 9.23
CA PHE A 256 16.13 2.84 8.60
C PHE A 256 16.17 3.21 7.13
N GLU A 257 15.44 2.46 6.34
CA GLU A 257 14.94 2.82 5.01
C GLU A 257 13.41 2.75 5.01
N ILE A 258 12.75 3.77 4.50
CA ILE A 258 11.29 3.90 4.52
C ILE A 258 10.73 3.50 3.17
N VAL A 259 9.77 2.58 3.17
CA VAL A 259 9.08 2.11 1.97
C VAL A 259 8.20 3.22 1.40
N LEU A 260 8.25 3.40 0.09
CA LEU A 260 7.49 4.41 -0.65
C LEU A 260 6.37 3.76 -1.49
N SER A 261 5.44 4.57 -1.94
CA SER A 261 4.25 4.20 -2.74
C SER A 261 4.57 3.42 -4.02
N HIS A 262 5.75 3.64 -4.61
CA HIS A 262 6.22 2.94 -5.81
C HIS A 262 6.98 1.63 -5.52
N GLY A 263 6.97 1.16 -4.26
CA GLY A 263 7.58 -0.11 -3.85
C GLY A 263 9.10 -0.08 -3.64
N GLY A 264 9.76 1.07 -3.78
CA GLY A 264 11.16 1.27 -3.40
C GLY A 264 11.30 1.89 -2.02
N THR A 265 12.54 2.14 -1.58
CA THR A 265 12.82 2.73 -0.27
C THR A 265 13.57 4.07 -0.38
N ALA A 266 13.46 4.90 0.66
CA ALA A 266 14.19 6.14 0.81
C ALA A 266 14.74 6.31 2.25
N PRO A 267 15.83 7.09 2.41
CA PRO A 267 16.30 7.46 3.74
C PRO A 267 15.24 8.24 4.54
N PRO A 268 15.20 8.12 5.89
CA PRO A 268 14.22 8.80 6.74
C PRO A 268 14.15 10.31 6.54
N ALA A 269 15.28 10.96 6.29
CA ALA A 269 15.35 12.41 6.07
C ALA A 269 14.58 12.86 4.81
N ARG A 270 14.62 12.06 3.72
CA ARG A 270 13.83 12.30 2.50
C ARG A 270 12.37 11.96 2.74
N ALA A 271 12.10 10.79 3.32
CA ALA A 271 10.75 10.34 3.63
C ALA A 271 10.00 11.35 4.52
N ALA A 272 10.70 12.01 5.46
CA ALA A 272 10.15 13.05 6.30
C ALA A 272 9.83 14.37 5.56
N ARG A 273 10.55 14.67 4.46
CA ARG A 273 10.28 15.86 3.62
C ARG A 273 9.18 15.62 2.58
N GLU A 274 9.07 14.40 2.09
CA GLU A 274 8.15 14.01 1.01
C GLU A 274 7.18 12.89 1.48
N PRO A 275 6.46 13.05 2.60
CA PRO A 275 5.61 11.99 3.15
C PRO A 275 4.44 11.59 2.24
N VAL A 276 4.04 12.44 1.31
CA VAL A 276 3.03 12.10 0.29
C VAL A 276 3.45 10.89 -0.54
N ARG A 277 4.76 10.63 -0.70
CA ARG A 277 5.31 9.45 -1.40
C ARG A 277 5.27 8.17 -0.57
N GLN A 278 4.75 8.20 0.67
CA GLN A 278 4.58 7.03 1.53
C GLN A 278 3.13 6.54 1.55
N LEU A 279 2.21 7.26 0.91
CA LEU A 279 0.80 6.86 0.83
C LEU A 279 0.69 5.48 0.17
N LEU A 280 -0.03 4.54 0.82
CA LEU A 280 -0.23 3.17 0.33
C LEU A 280 1.07 2.35 0.18
N SER A 281 2.09 2.60 1.01
CA SER A 281 3.37 1.89 0.95
C SER A 281 3.30 0.42 1.41
N GLY A 282 2.38 0.05 2.32
CA GLY A 282 2.18 -1.33 2.76
C GLY A 282 1.78 -2.25 1.63
N PRO A 283 0.65 -2.00 0.91
CA PRO A 283 0.27 -2.77 -0.26
C PRO A 283 1.37 -2.89 -1.31
N ALA A 284 2.12 -1.79 -1.55
CA ALA A 284 3.22 -1.78 -2.52
C ALA A 284 4.32 -2.81 -2.20
N ALA A 285 4.65 -3.00 -0.93
CA ALA A 285 5.58 -4.04 -0.48
C ALA A 285 5.01 -5.44 -0.72
N GLY A 286 3.73 -5.68 -0.39
CA GLY A 286 3.05 -6.95 -0.59
C GLY A 286 3.06 -7.43 -2.03
N LEU A 287 2.84 -6.53 -3.00
CA LEU A 287 2.86 -6.86 -4.43
C LEU A 287 4.22 -7.42 -4.88
N ARG A 288 5.32 -6.88 -4.39
CA ARG A 288 6.66 -7.34 -4.71
C ARG A 288 6.89 -8.77 -4.26
N ALA A 289 6.58 -9.06 -3.00
CA ALA A 289 6.72 -10.43 -2.47
C ALA A 289 5.73 -11.40 -3.13
N ALA A 290 4.54 -10.96 -3.50
CA ALA A 290 3.58 -11.76 -4.25
C ALA A 290 4.12 -12.18 -5.63
N LEU A 291 4.71 -11.23 -6.38
CA LEU A 291 5.33 -11.54 -7.67
C LEU A 291 6.55 -12.47 -7.52
N ALA A 292 7.38 -12.24 -6.49
CA ALA A 292 8.51 -13.12 -6.19
C ALA A 292 8.04 -14.56 -5.87
N ALA A 293 6.96 -14.70 -5.09
CA ALA A 293 6.35 -15.99 -4.78
C ALA A 293 5.79 -16.69 -6.03
N ALA A 294 5.12 -15.94 -6.93
CA ALA A 294 4.63 -16.47 -8.19
C ALA A 294 5.77 -16.99 -9.07
N ARG A 295 6.80 -16.17 -9.27
CA ARG A 295 7.99 -16.54 -10.07
C ARG A 295 8.72 -17.75 -9.50
N ALA A 296 8.86 -17.84 -8.16
CA ALA A 296 9.44 -19.01 -7.50
C ALA A 296 8.64 -20.27 -7.75
N CYS A 297 7.33 -20.18 -8.00
CA CYS A 297 6.44 -21.30 -8.32
C CYS A 297 6.27 -21.53 -9.84
N GLY A 298 7.01 -20.80 -10.70
CA GLY A 298 7.02 -20.99 -12.15
C GLY A 298 6.00 -20.16 -12.94
N PHE A 299 5.38 -19.16 -12.32
CA PHE A 299 4.42 -18.26 -12.99
C PHE A 299 5.09 -16.91 -13.29
N SER A 300 4.98 -16.46 -14.53
CA SER A 300 5.48 -15.14 -14.96
C SER A 300 4.52 -14.00 -14.59
N ALA A 301 3.22 -14.29 -14.54
CA ALA A 301 2.15 -13.36 -14.19
C ALA A 301 1.32 -13.87 -13.01
N ALA A 302 0.77 -12.95 -12.22
CA ALA A 302 -0.08 -13.27 -11.08
C ALA A 302 -1.13 -12.18 -10.83
N LEU A 303 -2.30 -12.58 -10.30
CA LEU A 303 -3.17 -11.70 -9.54
C LEU A 303 -2.78 -11.77 -8.07
N SER A 304 -2.57 -10.63 -7.44
CA SER A 304 -2.36 -10.54 -5.99
C SER A 304 -3.68 -10.26 -5.28
N LEU A 305 -3.86 -10.85 -4.10
CA LEU A 305 -5.00 -10.62 -3.22
C LEU A 305 -4.52 -10.54 -1.77
N ASP A 306 -4.47 -9.34 -1.23
CA ASP A 306 -4.21 -9.08 0.19
C ASP A 306 -5.52 -8.82 0.92
N VAL A 307 -5.93 -9.72 1.81
CA VAL A 307 -7.15 -9.55 2.59
C VAL A 307 -6.80 -9.25 4.03
N GLY A 308 -6.95 -7.99 4.36
CA GLY A 308 -6.79 -7.48 5.73
C GLY A 308 -8.08 -7.49 6.53
N GLY A 309 -8.04 -6.82 7.69
CA GLY A 309 -9.25 -6.65 8.52
C GLY A 309 -10.26 -5.67 7.93
N THR A 310 -9.85 -4.65 7.20
CA THR A 310 -10.69 -3.54 6.74
C THR A 310 -10.93 -3.55 5.24
N SER A 311 -9.92 -3.91 4.47
CA SER A 311 -9.93 -3.83 3.00
C SER A 311 -9.28 -5.05 2.37
N THR A 312 -9.52 -5.17 1.08
CA THR A 312 -8.81 -6.09 0.19
C THR A 312 -8.09 -5.26 -0.86
N ASP A 313 -6.79 -5.52 -1.01
CA ASP A 313 -5.94 -4.90 -2.01
C ASP A 313 -5.58 -5.92 -3.09
N CYS A 314 -5.75 -5.56 -4.37
CA CYS A 314 -5.45 -6.43 -5.49
C CYS A 314 -4.76 -5.69 -6.64
N ALA A 315 -3.95 -6.44 -7.40
CA ALA A 315 -3.27 -5.94 -8.59
C ALA A 315 -2.91 -7.09 -9.54
N PHE A 316 -2.79 -6.80 -10.85
CA PHE A 316 -2.23 -7.73 -11.82
C PHE A 316 -0.72 -7.50 -11.94
N LEU A 317 0.06 -8.55 -11.76
CA LEU A 317 1.52 -8.53 -11.68
C LEU A 317 2.13 -9.27 -12.87
N GLY A 318 3.24 -8.77 -13.42
CA GLY A 318 3.90 -9.39 -14.58
C GLY A 318 3.12 -9.24 -15.89
N GLY A 319 2.11 -8.37 -15.93
CA GLY A 319 1.35 -8.03 -17.12
C GLY A 319 2.10 -7.11 -18.07
N ARG A 320 1.43 -6.73 -19.15
CA ARG A 320 2.03 -5.97 -20.25
C ARG A 320 2.38 -4.53 -19.87
N ASP A 321 1.57 -3.90 -19.02
CA ASP A 321 1.75 -2.50 -18.62
C ASP A 321 2.53 -2.38 -17.30
N THR A 322 3.40 -3.35 -17.00
CA THR A 322 4.24 -3.35 -15.83
C THR A 322 5.63 -2.79 -16.12
N GLY A 323 6.33 -2.31 -15.07
CA GLY A 323 7.73 -1.94 -15.19
C GLY A 323 8.66 -3.14 -15.42
N ALA A 324 9.95 -2.87 -15.65
CA ALA A 324 10.97 -3.90 -15.83
C ALA A 324 11.07 -4.89 -14.65
N ASP A 325 10.59 -4.50 -13.46
CA ASP A 325 10.48 -5.36 -12.29
C ASP A 325 9.18 -6.19 -12.26
N GLY A 326 8.25 -5.97 -13.21
CA GLY A 326 6.97 -6.68 -13.32
C GLY A 326 5.87 -6.15 -12.41
N LEU A 327 6.04 -4.93 -11.85
CA LEU A 327 5.03 -4.30 -11.00
C LEU A 327 4.22 -3.24 -11.77
N PRO A 328 2.88 -3.23 -11.63
CA PRO A 328 2.03 -2.24 -12.27
C PRO A 328 2.25 -0.88 -11.62
N ARG A 329 2.44 0.15 -12.43
CA ARG A 329 2.63 1.52 -11.96
C ARG A 329 1.59 2.44 -12.55
N ARG A 330 1.15 3.35 -11.71
CA ARG A 330 0.25 4.41 -12.08
C ARG A 330 0.81 5.75 -11.63
N ARG A 331 0.64 6.74 -12.49
CA ARG A 331 0.92 8.12 -12.15
C ARG A 331 -0.38 8.83 -11.86
N GLY A 332 -0.41 9.49 -10.72
CA GLY A 332 -1.64 10.18 -10.29
C GLY A 332 -2.75 9.23 -9.83
N ARG A 333 -3.18 9.40 -8.63
CA ARG A 333 -4.38 8.74 -8.08
C ARG A 333 -5.02 9.61 -7.02
N GLU A 334 -6.26 9.35 -6.76
CA GLU A 334 -6.95 9.95 -5.64
C GLU A 334 -6.76 9.12 -4.37
N VAL A 335 -6.43 9.77 -3.26
CA VAL A 335 -6.36 9.18 -1.93
C VAL A 335 -7.16 10.05 -0.97
N ALA A 336 -8.21 9.51 -0.36
CA ALA A 336 -9.11 10.23 0.53
C ALA A 336 -9.75 11.50 -0.09
N GLY A 337 -10.07 11.45 -1.37
CA GLY A 337 -10.62 12.60 -2.12
C GLY A 337 -9.59 13.69 -2.46
N VAL A 338 -8.29 13.38 -2.33
CA VAL A 338 -7.21 14.30 -2.68
C VAL A 338 -6.40 13.71 -3.83
N PRO A 339 -6.26 14.40 -4.97
CA PRO A 339 -5.40 13.93 -6.05
C PRO A 339 -3.93 14.01 -5.64
N VAL A 340 -3.20 12.92 -5.86
CA VAL A 340 -1.79 12.77 -5.56
C VAL A 340 -1.04 12.43 -6.83
N LEU A 341 -0.27 13.36 -7.36
CA LEU A 341 0.48 13.23 -8.61
C LEU A 341 1.89 12.65 -8.37
N CYS A 342 1.99 11.62 -7.54
CA CYS A 342 3.24 10.89 -7.32
C CYS A 342 3.14 9.51 -7.95
N PRO A 343 4.26 8.94 -8.44
CA PRO A 343 4.30 7.55 -8.88
C PRO A 343 3.91 6.60 -7.74
N THR A 344 2.94 5.74 -8.00
CA THR A 344 2.46 4.71 -7.08
C THR A 344 2.40 3.37 -7.78
N LEU A 345 2.40 2.26 -7.04
CA LEU A 345 1.95 1.01 -7.62
C LEU A 345 0.43 1.07 -7.85
N ASP A 346 0.00 0.49 -8.95
CA ASP A 346 -1.43 0.44 -9.30
C ASP A 346 -2.10 -0.69 -8.54
N VAL A 347 -2.62 -0.35 -7.35
CA VAL A 347 -3.32 -1.25 -6.45
C VAL A 347 -4.78 -0.84 -6.42
N HIS A 348 -5.67 -1.76 -6.68
CA HIS A 348 -7.10 -1.53 -6.49
C HIS A 348 -7.52 -2.01 -5.11
N THR A 349 -8.09 -1.09 -4.32
CA THR A 349 -8.55 -1.35 -2.95
C THR A 349 -10.07 -1.37 -2.92
N VAL A 350 -10.64 -2.41 -2.33
CA VAL A 350 -12.08 -2.51 -2.08
C VAL A 350 -12.35 -2.64 -0.58
N GLY A 351 -13.39 -1.97 -0.09
CA GLY A 351 -13.84 -2.05 1.31
C GLY A 351 -14.53 -3.38 1.61
N ALA A 352 -13.79 -4.47 1.45
CA ALA A 352 -14.21 -5.85 1.67
C ALA A 352 -13.08 -6.59 2.38
N GLY A 353 -13.15 -6.70 3.71
CA GLY A 353 -12.14 -7.38 4.53
C GLY A 353 -12.81 -8.18 5.65
N GLY A 354 -12.02 -8.80 6.52
CA GLY A 354 -12.54 -9.63 7.61
C GLY A 354 -13.47 -8.88 8.57
N GLY A 355 -13.24 -7.60 8.81
CA GLY A 355 -14.08 -6.74 9.67
C GLY A 355 -15.24 -6.05 8.93
N SER A 356 -15.45 -6.32 7.64
CA SER A 356 -16.58 -5.75 6.91
C SER A 356 -17.92 -6.11 7.57
N ILE A 357 -18.70 -5.07 7.89
CA ILE A 357 -19.95 -5.20 8.63
C ILE A 357 -21.03 -5.80 7.72
N ALA A 358 -21.66 -6.86 8.19
CA ALA A 358 -22.81 -7.48 7.54
C ALA A 358 -24.12 -6.95 8.16
N ARG A 359 -25.03 -6.44 7.33
CA ARG A 359 -26.32 -5.89 7.73
C ARG A 359 -27.37 -6.10 6.64
N VAL A 360 -28.61 -6.06 7.02
CA VAL A 360 -29.74 -6.00 6.10
C VAL A 360 -30.16 -4.54 5.94
N ASP A 361 -30.32 -4.08 4.72
CA ASP A 361 -30.79 -2.72 4.43
C ASP A 361 -32.33 -2.61 4.54
N ALA A 362 -32.86 -1.40 4.36
CA ALA A 362 -34.29 -1.14 4.44
C ALA A 362 -35.13 -1.91 3.40
N GLY A 363 -34.51 -2.38 2.32
CA GLY A 363 -35.15 -3.20 1.28
C GLY A 363 -35.07 -4.70 1.56
N GLY A 364 -34.52 -5.13 2.70
CA GLY A 364 -34.36 -6.55 3.04
C GLY A 364 -33.14 -7.22 2.41
N VAL A 365 -32.24 -6.48 1.73
CA VAL A 365 -31.07 -7.01 1.01
C VAL A 365 -29.85 -7.07 1.94
N LEU A 366 -29.15 -8.21 1.91
CA LEU A 366 -27.88 -8.37 2.63
C LEU A 366 -26.81 -7.47 2.05
N GLN A 367 -26.25 -6.59 2.85
CA GLN A 367 -25.12 -5.74 2.57
C GLN A 367 -23.91 -6.17 3.41
N VAL A 368 -22.71 -6.27 2.77
CA VAL A 368 -21.46 -6.56 3.46
C VAL A 368 -20.44 -5.47 3.13
N GLY A 369 -20.07 -4.65 4.11
CA GLY A 369 -19.28 -3.44 3.90
C GLY A 369 -20.08 -2.32 3.20
N PRO A 370 -19.43 -1.22 2.71
CA PRO A 370 -18.00 -0.94 2.83
C PRO A 370 -17.56 -0.57 4.27
N GLY A 371 -18.50 -0.35 5.19
CA GLY A 371 -18.19 -0.09 6.59
C GLY A 371 -17.46 -1.27 7.25
N SER A 372 -16.45 -0.96 8.05
CA SER A 372 -15.68 -1.96 8.81
C SER A 372 -15.82 -1.73 10.31
N ALA A 373 -15.86 -2.80 11.09
CA ALA A 373 -15.81 -2.75 12.54
C ALA A 373 -14.42 -2.34 13.09
N GLY A 374 -13.41 -2.29 12.24
CA GLY A 374 -12.04 -1.95 12.62
C GLY A 374 -11.43 -2.93 13.61
N ALA A 375 -10.52 -2.42 14.44
CA ALA A 375 -9.89 -3.18 15.53
C ALA A 375 -10.65 -3.02 16.86
N ASP A 376 -11.35 -1.92 17.04
CA ASP A 376 -12.12 -1.55 18.23
C ASP A 376 -13.44 -0.89 17.79
N PRO A 377 -14.61 -1.49 18.14
CA PRO A 377 -14.79 -2.73 18.91
C PRO A 377 -14.37 -4.01 18.16
N GLY A 378 -14.19 -3.97 16.82
CA GLY A 378 -13.88 -5.11 15.99
C GLY A 378 -15.07 -6.02 15.71
N PRO A 379 -14.86 -7.19 15.08
CA PRO A 379 -15.83 -8.28 14.94
C PRO A 379 -16.47 -8.70 16.27
N ALA A 380 -17.70 -9.21 16.25
CA ALA A 380 -18.38 -9.69 17.44
C ALA A 380 -17.56 -10.76 18.19
N CYS A 381 -16.86 -11.63 17.43
CA CYS A 381 -15.99 -12.67 18.00
C CYS A 381 -14.77 -12.15 18.77
N TYR A 382 -14.49 -10.84 18.77
CA TYR A 382 -13.44 -10.27 19.62
C TYR A 382 -13.90 -10.01 21.07
N GLY A 383 -15.18 -10.26 21.37
CA GLY A 383 -15.73 -10.14 22.73
C GLY A 383 -15.88 -8.71 23.23
N ARG A 384 -15.87 -7.71 22.33
CA ARG A 384 -15.93 -6.28 22.67
C ARG A 384 -17.25 -5.61 22.28
N GLY A 385 -18.29 -6.42 22.02
CA GLY A 385 -19.60 -5.89 21.64
C GLY A 385 -19.71 -5.41 20.19
N GLY A 386 -18.84 -5.87 19.31
CA GLY A 386 -18.83 -5.51 17.89
C GLY A 386 -20.03 -6.05 17.10
N PRO A 387 -20.24 -5.53 15.86
CA PRO A 387 -21.30 -5.97 14.96
C PRO A 387 -20.95 -7.31 14.31
N ALA A 388 -21.93 -7.90 13.58
CA ALA A 388 -21.73 -9.03 12.71
C ALA A 388 -20.79 -8.67 11.53
N THR A 389 -19.77 -9.49 11.28
CA THR A 389 -18.77 -9.25 10.25
C THR A 389 -18.46 -10.52 9.44
N VAL A 390 -17.62 -10.37 8.38
CA VAL A 390 -17.10 -11.51 7.62
C VAL A 390 -16.31 -12.47 8.51
N THR A 391 -15.50 -11.97 9.46
CA THR A 391 -14.77 -12.82 10.41
C THR A 391 -15.71 -13.66 11.25
N ASP A 392 -16.82 -13.09 11.74
CA ASP A 392 -17.83 -13.82 12.50
C ASP A 392 -18.49 -14.91 11.67
N ALA A 393 -18.78 -14.63 10.40
CA ALA A 393 -19.30 -15.62 9.46
C ALA A 393 -18.33 -16.79 9.28
N LEU A 394 -17.05 -16.51 9.05
CA LEU A 394 -16.01 -17.52 8.89
C LEU A 394 -15.77 -18.35 10.18
N VAL A 395 -15.91 -17.73 11.36
CA VAL A 395 -15.89 -18.42 12.66
C VAL A 395 -17.07 -19.39 12.79
N VAL A 396 -18.29 -18.95 12.44
CA VAL A 396 -19.53 -19.78 12.51
C VAL A 396 -19.45 -20.93 11.52
N LEU A 397 -18.91 -20.72 10.32
CA LEU A 397 -18.69 -21.76 9.33
C LEU A 397 -17.56 -22.74 9.70
N GLY A 398 -16.74 -22.43 10.73
CA GLY A 398 -15.61 -23.25 11.13
C GLY A 398 -14.43 -23.19 10.16
N ALA A 399 -14.41 -22.21 9.25
CA ALA A 399 -13.30 -22.00 8.32
C ALA A 399 -12.05 -21.46 9.03
N ILE A 400 -12.20 -20.73 10.14
CA ILE A 400 -11.13 -20.34 11.05
C ILE A 400 -10.93 -21.48 12.07
N GLY A 401 -9.90 -22.29 11.87
CA GLY A 401 -9.69 -23.55 12.59
C GLY A 401 -9.15 -23.45 14.02
N GLY A 402 -8.82 -22.24 14.52
CA GLY A 402 -8.27 -22.02 15.86
C GLY A 402 -9.21 -21.24 16.77
N ASP A 403 -8.87 -21.16 18.07
CA ASP A 403 -9.56 -20.35 19.06
C ASP A 403 -8.91 -18.97 19.25
N SER A 404 -7.98 -18.63 18.38
CA SER A 404 -7.28 -17.34 18.38
C SER A 404 -6.78 -16.95 16.98
N LEU A 405 -6.49 -15.66 16.78
CA LEU A 405 -5.87 -15.09 15.60
C LEU A 405 -4.47 -14.55 15.94
N ALA A 406 -3.67 -14.25 14.90
CA ALA A 406 -2.35 -13.63 15.00
C ALA A 406 -1.42 -14.34 16.00
N GLY A 407 -1.27 -15.65 15.85
CA GLY A 407 -0.36 -16.44 16.70
C GLY A 407 -0.75 -16.48 18.17
N GLY A 408 -2.05 -16.38 18.49
CA GLY A 408 -2.56 -16.39 19.86
C GLY A 408 -2.73 -15.00 20.49
N ALA A 409 -2.40 -13.93 19.77
CA ALA A 409 -2.50 -12.56 20.29
C ALA A 409 -3.95 -12.10 20.53
N LEU A 410 -4.91 -12.71 19.84
CA LEU A 410 -6.34 -12.35 19.91
C LEU A 410 -7.19 -13.61 20.05
N ALA A 411 -7.78 -13.81 21.21
CA ALA A 411 -8.74 -14.89 21.46
C ALA A 411 -10.06 -14.66 20.71
N LEU A 412 -10.70 -15.74 20.27
CA LEU A 412 -11.98 -15.70 19.56
C LEU A 412 -13.13 -16.22 20.44
N GLU A 413 -14.14 -15.40 20.62
CA GLU A 413 -15.37 -15.75 21.30
C GLU A 413 -16.42 -16.30 20.30
N ARG A 414 -16.41 -17.61 20.08
CA ARG A 414 -17.32 -18.30 19.13
C ARG A 414 -18.80 -18.08 19.47
N VAL A 415 -19.14 -17.97 20.74
CA VAL A 415 -20.51 -17.71 21.20
C VAL A 415 -20.99 -16.34 20.74
N ALA A 416 -20.14 -15.32 20.85
CA ALA A 416 -20.45 -13.96 20.42
C ALA A 416 -20.65 -13.89 18.87
N ALA A 417 -19.77 -14.57 18.11
CA ALA A 417 -19.93 -14.68 16.65
C ALA A 417 -21.28 -15.32 16.29
N ARG A 418 -21.59 -16.46 16.93
CA ARG A 418 -22.85 -17.18 16.67
C ARG A 418 -24.07 -16.34 17.02
N ALA A 419 -24.05 -15.62 18.13
CA ALA A 419 -25.13 -14.70 18.53
C ALA A 419 -25.33 -13.58 17.51
N ALA A 420 -24.23 -12.99 16.99
CA ALA A 420 -24.29 -11.96 15.96
C ALA A 420 -24.86 -12.51 14.64
N MET A 421 -24.42 -13.68 14.18
CA MET A 421 -24.97 -14.33 12.99
C MET A 421 -26.43 -14.78 13.18
N THR A 422 -26.85 -15.15 14.38
CA THR A 422 -28.26 -15.48 14.68
C THR A 422 -29.16 -14.27 14.52
N ARG A 423 -28.74 -13.09 15.01
CA ARG A 423 -29.48 -11.84 14.80
C ARG A 423 -29.58 -11.50 13.29
N LEU A 424 -28.48 -11.64 12.57
CA LEU A 424 -28.46 -11.41 11.14
C LEU A 424 -29.35 -12.40 10.38
N ALA A 425 -29.32 -13.70 10.75
CA ALA A 425 -30.15 -14.73 10.16
C ALA A 425 -31.65 -14.45 10.30
N ARG A 426 -32.09 -13.93 11.46
CA ARG A 426 -33.48 -13.49 11.68
C ARG A 426 -33.85 -12.34 10.74
N ALA A 427 -32.98 -11.32 10.62
CA ALA A 427 -33.22 -10.18 9.74
C ALA A 427 -33.21 -10.58 8.24
N MET A 428 -32.47 -11.62 7.87
CA MET A 428 -32.41 -12.15 6.51
C MET A 428 -33.48 -13.22 6.22
N HIS A 429 -34.25 -13.67 7.20
CA HIS A 429 -35.11 -14.86 7.12
C HIS A 429 -34.33 -16.12 6.61
N ALA A 430 -33.06 -16.26 6.98
CA ALA A 430 -32.17 -17.30 6.45
C ALA A 430 -32.31 -18.68 7.12
N GLY A 431 -33.13 -18.81 8.14
CA GLY A 431 -33.42 -20.07 8.85
C GLY A 431 -32.33 -20.52 9.82
N SER A 432 -31.05 -20.24 9.58
CA SER A 432 -29.96 -20.59 10.51
C SER A 432 -28.78 -19.60 10.45
N PRO A 433 -27.98 -19.46 11.52
CA PRO A 433 -26.78 -18.62 11.51
C PRO A 433 -25.74 -19.06 10.49
N GLU A 434 -25.65 -20.36 10.19
CA GLU A 434 -24.74 -20.89 9.17
C GLU A 434 -25.15 -20.45 7.76
N ARG A 435 -26.44 -20.48 7.43
CA ARG A 435 -26.94 -19.98 6.14
C ARG A 435 -26.74 -18.48 5.98
N ALA A 436 -26.93 -17.71 7.04
CA ALA A 436 -26.61 -16.28 7.03
C ALA A 436 -25.12 -16.06 6.80
N ALA A 437 -24.26 -16.84 7.47
CA ALA A 437 -22.80 -16.79 7.30
C ALA A 437 -22.35 -17.14 5.88
N GLU A 438 -22.95 -18.19 5.24
CA GLU A 438 -22.72 -18.51 3.83
C GLU A 438 -23.11 -17.34 2.91
N GLY A 439 -24.24 -16.65 3.22
CA GLY A 439 -24.67 -15.45 2.49
C GLY A 439 -23.64 -14.33 2.60
N VAL A 440 -23.14 -14.06 3.80
CA VAL A 440 -22.11 -13.03 4.03
C VAL A 440 -20.84 -13.32 3.24
N VAL A 441 -20.36 -14.58 3.27
CA VAL A 441 -19.15 -14.98 2.52
C VAL A 441 -19.36 -14.84 1.02
N ARG A 442 -20.49 -15.26 0.47
CA ARG A 442 -20.78 -15.10 -0.96
C ARG A 442 -20.81 -13.64 -1.41
N VAL A 443 -21.40 -12.75 -0.63
CA VAL A 443 -21.46 -11.32 -0.97
C VAL A 443 -20.08 -10.69 -0.95
N VAL A 444 -19.23 -11.01 0.04
CA VAL A 444 -17.87 -10.47 0.08
C VAL A 444 -16.99 -11.03 -1.02
N GLU A 445 -17.11 -12.32 -1.36
CA GLU A 445 -16.39 -12.96 -2.47
C GLU A 445 -16.79 -12.34 -3.82
N ALA A 446 -18.06 -12.07 -4.07
CA ALA A 446 -18.51 -11.36 -5.29
C ALA A 446 -17.88 -9.96 -5.41
N ARG A 447 -17.72 -9.23 -4.31
CA ARG A 447 -17.02 -7.93 -4.32
C ARG A 447 -15.53 -8.07 -4.59
N MET A 448 -14.88 -9.08 -4.01
CA MET A 448 -13.47 -9.37 -4.28
C MET A 448 -13.27 -9.82 -5.72
N GLU A 449 -14.17 -10.65 -6.27
CA GLU A 449 -14.15 -11.05 -7.67
C GLU A 449 -14.26 -9.85 -8.61
N ALA A 450 -15.21 -8.95 -8.37
CA ALA A 450 -15.36 -7.73 -9.15
C ALA A 450 -14.07 -6.88 -9.12
N ALA A 451 -13.42 -6.77 -7.96
CA ALA A 451 -12.15 -6.06 -7.83
C ALA A 451 -11.02 -6.74 -8.62
N LEU A 452 -10.93 -8.07 -8.60
CA LEU A 452 -9.96 -8.83 -9.38
C LEU A 452 -10.22 -8.71 -10.89
N ARG A 453 -11.49 -8.74 -11.34
CA ARG A 453 -11.86 -8.50 -12.74
C ARG A 453 -11.46 -7.11 -13.21
N LYS A 454 -11.61 -6.11 -12.36
CA LYS A 454 -11.23 -4.73 -12.67
C LYS A 454 -9.74 -4.57 -12.97
N VAL A 455 -8.88 -5.23 -12.19
CA VAL A 455 -7.41 -5.16 -12.39
C VAL A 455 -6.89 -6.18 -13.41
N SER A 456 -7.73 -7.06 -13.94
CA SER A 456 -7.36 -8.04 -14.96
C SER A 456 -8.18 -7.83 -16.24
N VAL A 457 -9.35 -8.42 -16.33
CA VAL A 457 -10.17 -8.46 -17.56
C VAL A 457 -10.50 -7.07 -18.09
N GLU A 458 -10.95 -6.15 -17.22
CA GLU A 458 -11.24 -4.75 -17.61
C GLU A 458 -9.99 -3.96 -18.01
N SER A 459 -8.82 -4.39 -17.56
CA SER A 459 -7.51 -3.84 -17.95
C SER A 459 -6.89 -4.56 -19.16
N GLY A 460 -7.60 -5.52 -19.77
CA GLY A 460 -7.14 -6.25 -20.95
C GLY A 460 -6.13 -7.36 -20.65
N GLU A 461 -6.03 -7.81 -19.40
CA GLU A 461 -5.17 -8.92 -18.96
C GLU A 461 -6.00 -10.20 -18.74
N ASP A 462 -5.48 -11.35 -19.22
CA ASP A 462 -6.16 -12.65 -19.06
C ASP A 462 -5.72 -13.36 -17.79
N PRO A 463 -6.60 -13.54 -16.78
CA PRO A 463 -6.24 -14.22 -15.53
C PRO A 463 -6.02 -15.73 -15.71
N ARG A 464 -6.50 -16.36 -16.78
CA ARG A 464 -6.41 -17.82 -17.00
C ARG A 464 -4.97 -18.30 -17.23
N GLY A 465 -4.05 -17.41 -17.60
CA GLY A 465 -2.61 -17.69 -17.69
C GLY A 465 -1.81 -17.35 -16.43
N ALA A 466 -2.45 -16.80 -15.40
CA ALA A 466 -1.82 -16.29 -14.18
C ALA A 466 -2.17 -17.11 -12.95
N ALA A 467 -1.34 -17.03 -11.89
CA ALA A 467 -1.68 -17.61 -10.58
C ALA A 467 -2.30 -16.58 -9.66
N LEU A 468 -3.26 -16.99 -8.81
CA LEU A 468 -3.77 -16.14 -7.72
C LEU A 468 -2.84 -16.25 -6.50
N VAL A 469 -2.11 -15.20 -6.18
CA VAL A 469 -1.27 -15.14 -4.97
C VAL A 469 -2.07 -14.49 -3.85
N VAL A 470 -2.36 -15.26 -2.82
CA VAL A 470 -3.20 -14.82 -1.70
C VAL A 470 -2.40 -14.66 -0.43
N PHE A 471 -2.62 -13.56 0.28
CA PHE A 471 -1.94 -13.24 1.52
C PHE A 471 -2.79 -12.33 2.43
N GLY A 472 -2.20 -11.81 3.50
CA GLY A 472 -2.98 -11.22 4.59
C GLY A 472 -3.60 -12.29 5.48
N GLY A 473 -4.29 -11.89 6.54
CA GLY A 473 -4.85 -12.82 7.54
C GLY A 473 -5.96 -13.72 7.00
N ALA A 474 -6.78 -13.20 6.08
CA ALA A 474 -7.98 -13.86 5.58
C ALA A 474 -7.92 -14.26 4.10
N GLY A 475 -6.91 -13.87 3.33
CA GLY A 475 -6.84 -14.10 1.88
C GLY A 475 -6.97 -15.58 1.48
N GLY A 476 -6.36 -16.47 2.24
CA GLY A 476 -6.44 -17.90 2.00
C GLY A 476 -7.84 -18.52 2.18
N LEU A 477 -8.75 -17.85 2.87
CA LEU A 477 -10.12 -18.34 3.14
C LEU A 477 -11.04 -18.24 1.92
N HIS A 478 -10.75 -17.31 1.00
CA HIS A 478 -11.54 -17.00 -0.21
C HIS A 478 -10.87 -17.51 -1.49
N ALA A 479 -9.64 -17.99 -1.38
CA ALA A 479 -8.73 -18.24 -2.50
C ALA A 479 -9.28 -19.19 -3.57
N CYS A 480 -9.81 -20.36 -3.18
CA CYS A 480 -10.31 -21.37 -4.12
C CYS A 480 -11.56 -20.88 -4.86
N ALA A 481 -12.48 -20.20 -4.17
CA ALA A 481 -13.70 -19.66 -4.77
C ALA A 481 -13.38 -18.62 -5.84
N LEU A 482 -12.49 -17.67 -5.52
CA LEU A 482 -12.08 -16.60 -6.42
C LEU A 482 -11.29 -17.12 -7.63
N ALA A 483 -10.37 -18.06 -7.41
CA ALA A 483 -9.62 -18.67 -8.51
C ALA A 483 -10.54 -19.46 -9.47
N ALA A 484 -11.53 -20.18 -8.93
CA ALA A 484 -12.52 -20.89 -9.73
C ALA A 484 -13.39 -19.94 -10.55
N ALA A 485 -13.89 -18.84 -9.95
CA ALA A 485 -14.71 -17.82 -10.61
C ALA A 485 -13.99 -17.13 -11.78
N LEU A 486 -12.66 -17.00 -11.68
CA LEU A 486 -11.82 -16.38 -12.72
C LEU A 486 -11.18 -17.41 -13.67
N GLY A 487 -11.43 -18.70 -13.51
CA GLY A 487 -10.84 -19.77 -14.31
C GLY A 487 -9.31 -19.86 -14.18
N MET A 488 -8.76 -19.50 -13.03
CA MET A 488 -7.30 -19.48 -12.81
C MET A 488 -6.76 -20.89 -12.53
N PRO A 489 -5.56 -21.23 -13.06
CA PRO A 489 -5.01 -22.59 -12.98
C PRO A 489 -4.47 -22.94 -11.59
N ALA A 490 -4.10 -21.94 -10.79
CA ALA A 490 -3.46 -22.18 -9.51
C ALA A 490 -3.69 -21.04 -8.52
N VAL A 491 -3.70 -21.41 -7.23
CA VAL A 491 -3.57 -20.49 -6.09
C VAL A 491 -2.21 -20.71 -5.45
N ILE A 492 -1.51 -19.64 -5.12
CA ILE A 492 -0.26 -19.68 -4.37
C ILE A 492 -0.50 -19.03 -3.01
N TRP A 493 -0.31 -19.78 -1.94
CA TRP A 493 -0.29 -19.29 -0.57
C TRP A 493 1.15 -19.32 -0.07
N PRO A 494 1.84 -18.14 -0.01
CA PRO A 494 3.23 -18.05 0.39
C PRO A 494 3.47 -18.59 1.81
N ARG A 495 4.71 -18.96 2.11
CA ARG A 495 5.08 -19.47 3.45
C ARG A 495 4.76 -18.47 4.57
N ASP A 496 4.98 -17.19 4.31
CA ASP A 496 4.77 -16.13 5.29
C ASP A 496 3.59 -15.23 4.88
N ALA A 497 2.52 -15.85 4.37
CA ALA A 497 1.33 -15.14 3.88
C ALA A 497 0.79 -14.11 4.87
N GLY A 498 0.86 -14.39 6.17
CA GLY A 498 0.40 -13.46 7.20
C GLY A 498 1.23 -12.18 7.34
N VAL A 499 2.49 -12.20 6.93
CA VAL A 499 3.46 -11.07 7.08
C VAL A 499 4.13 -10.71 5.75
N LEU A 500 3.48 -11.00 4.63
CA LEU A 500 4.07 -10.88 3.30
C LEU A 500 4.48 -9.43 2.97
N CYS A 501 3.75 -8.42 3.44
CA CYS A 501 4.09 -7.01 3.27
C CYS A 501 5.43 -6.66 3.94
N ALA A 502 5.68 -7.17 5.15
CA ALA A 502 6.97 -6.98 5.82
C ALA A 502 8.13 -7.67 5.08
N LEU A 503 7.89 -8.86 4.51
CA LEU A 503 8.86 -9.54 3.64
C LEU A 503 9.13 -8.74 2.37
N GLY A 504 8.09 -8.26 1.69
CA GLY A 504 8.22 -7.46 0.49
C GLY A 504 8.92 -6.10 0.72
N ALA A 505 8.78 -5.53 1.90
CA ALA A 505 9.56 -4.36 2.29
C ALA A 505 11.07 -4.66 2.24
N LEU A 506 11.49 -5.86 2.64
CA LEU A 506 12.89 -6.29 2.56
C LEU A 506 13.36 -6.57 1.14
N GLU A 507 12.48 -7.10 0.30
CA GLU A 507 12.77 -7.39 -1.11
C GLU A 507 12.81 -6.12 -1.97
N GLY A 508 12.16 -5.04 -1.53
CA GLY A 508 12.18 -3.75 -2.19
C GLY A 508 13.60 -3.16 -2.21
N GLY A 509 14.20 -2.98 -3.40
CA GLY A 509 15.46 -2.26 -3.55
C GLY A 509 15.30 -0.76 -3.30
N SER A 510 16.40 -0.03 -3.30
CA SER A 510 16.37 1.43 -3.31
C SER A 510 15.89 1.92 -4.67
N ARG A 511 14.85 2.77 -4.70
CA ARG A 511 14.35 3.39 -5.92
C ARG A 511 14.35 4.90 -5.79
N ARG A 512 14.77 5.58 -6.85
CA ARG A 512 14.74 7.03 -7.00
C ARG A 512 14.04 7.36 -8.30
N GLU A 513 13.22 8.38 -8.30
CA GLU A 513 12.48 8.81 -9.48
C GLU A 513 12.51 10.33 -9.61
N ARG A 514 12.63 10.78 -10.84
CA ARG A 514 12.48 12.18 -11.24
C ARG A 514 11.61 12.26 -12.48
N SER A 515 10.80 13.28 -12.50
CA SER A 515 9.93 13.56 -13.64
C SER A 515 9.90 15.05 -13.90
N ARG A 516 9.62 15.42 -15.14
CA ARG A 516 9.49 16.81 -15.57
C ARG A 516 8.60 16.89 -16.79
N SER A 517 7.68 17.84 -16.79
CA SER A 517 6.94 18.17 -18.01
C SER A 517 7.85 18.96 -18.97
N VAL A 518 7.80 18.60 -20.26
CA VAL A 518 8.62 19.16 -21.33
C VAL A 518 7.78 19.80 -22.43
N LEU A 519 6.63 19.21 -22.78
CA LEU A 519 5.72 19.66 -23.86
C LEU A 519 6.42 19.79 -25.23
N VAL A 520 7.19 18.78 -25.59
CA VAL A 520 8.04 18.73 -26.80
C VAL A 520 7.45 17.81 -27.85
N ASP A 521 7.56 18.16 -29.14
CA ASP A 521 7.20 17.26 -30.25
C ASP A 521 8.07 15.98 -30.18
N ALA A 522 7.45 14.82 -30.35
CA ALA A 522 8.15 13.54 -30.27
C ALA A 522 9.26 13.37 -31.33
N ARG A 523 9.26 14.18 -32.39
CA ARG A 523 10.30 14.22 -33.42
C ARG A 523 11.55 15.04 -33.02
N ASN A 524 11.45 15.87 -31.97
CA ASN A 524 12.60 16.63 -31.49
C ASN A 524 13.48 15.75 -30.56
N GLU A 525 14.16 14.77 -31.16
CA GLU A 525 14.96 13.80 -30.43
C GLU A 525 16.09 14.44 -29.62
N HIS A 526 16.69 15.53 -30.11
CA HIS A 526 17.79 16.22 -29.45
C HIS A 526 17.37 16.81 -28.09
N GLU A 527 16.23 17.52 -28.06
CA GLU A 527 15.70 18.12 -26.83
C GLU A 527 15.26 17.05 -25.84
N LEU A 528 14.59 16.01 -26.33
CA LEU A 528 14.15 14.88 -25.50
C LEU A 528 15.35 14.12 -24.90
N ALA A 529 16.41 13.86 -25.70
CA ALA A 529 17.63 13.22 -25.21
C ALA A 529 18.32 14.04 -24.12
N SER A 530 18.44 15.36 -24.33
CA SER A 530 19.02 16.28 -23.33
C SER A 530 18.21 16.27 -22.02
N ALA A 531 16.89 16.31 -22.11
CA ALA A 531 16.03 16.27 -20.94
C ALA A 531 16.13 14.93 -20.19
N ILE A 532 16.19 13.79 -20.90
CA ILE A 532 16.38 12.46 -20.31
C ILE A 532 17.74 12.40 -19.60
N GLN A 533 18.83 12.82 -20.24
CA GLN A 533 20.16 12.81 -19.63
C GLN A 533 20.23 13.64 -18.36
N HIS A 534 19.56 14.80 -18.33
CA HIS A 534 19.48 15.63 -17.14
C HIS A 534 18.75 14.89 -15.99
N LEU A 535 17.61 14.25 -16.27
CA LEU A 535 16.87 13.47 -15.28
C LEU A 535 17.65 12.25 -14.81
N GLU A 536 18.38 11.56 -15.68
CA GLU A 536 19.28 10.45 -15.33
C GLU A 536 20.36 10.90 -14.35
N HIS A 537 20.98 12.05 -14.63
CA HIS A 537 21.98 12.62 -13.74
C HIS A 537 21.39 12.95 -12.36
N GLU A 538 20.22 13.58 -12.31
CA GLU A 538 19.52 13.87 -11.07
C GLU A 538 19.22 12.58 -10.29
N VAL A 539 18.72 11.53 -10.96
CA VAL A 539 18.40 10.23 -10.33
C VAL A 539 19.65 9.55 -9.79
N LEU A 540 20.71 9.45 -10.62
CA LEU A 540 21.96 8.79 -10.22
C LEU A 540 22.68 9.53 -9.09
N SER A 541 22.55 10.87 -9.03
CA SER A 541 23.15 11.68 -7.96
C SER A 541 22.62 11.34 -6.58
N GLU A 542 21.41 10.74 -6.49
CA GLU A 542 20.78 10.34 -5.23
C GLU A 542 21.27 8.99 -4.69
N PHE A 543 22.04 8.24 -5.46
CA PHE A 543 22.70 7.01 -5.02
C PHE A 543 24.14 7.27 -4.62
N ALA A 544 24.66 6.46 -3.70
CA ALA A 544 26.07 6.50 -3.34
C ALA A 544 26.94 6.24 -4.59
N VAL A 545 28.09 6.90 -4.67
CA VAL A 545 28.95 6.83 -5.87
C VAL A 545 29.28 5.37 -6.23
N ALA A 546 29.59 4.53 -5.23
CA ALA A 546 29.90 3.11 -5.42
C ALA A 546 28.70 2.27 -5.93
N GLU A 547 27.47 2.76 -5.80
CA GLU A 547 26.25 2.05 -6.19
C GLU A 547 25.80 2.39 -7.61
N ARG A 548 26.20 3.55 -8.15
CA ARG A 548 25.68 4.10 -9.41
C ARG A 548 25.81 3.15 -10.58
N GLY A 549 26.93 2.42 -10.68
CA GLY A 549 27.17 1.43 -11.76
C GLY A 549 26.26 0.20 -11.69
N HIS A 550 25.55 -0.02 -10.57
CA HIS A 550 24.61 -1.13 -10.39
C HIS A 550 23.14 -0.70 -10.48
N VAL A 551 22.88 0.59 -10.67
CA VAL A 551 21.52 1.13 -10.80
C VAL A 551 20.98 0.81 -12.19
N ARG A 552 19.83 0.20 -12.24
CA ARG A 552 19.07 -0.02 -13.48
C ARG A 552 18.17 1.19 -13.72
N LEU A 553 18.32 1.83 -14.90
CA LEU A 553 17.49 2.99 -15.26
C LEU A 553 16.30 2.56 -16.12
N GLU A 554 15.13 3.06 -15.78
CA GLU A 554 13.89 3.01 -16.55
C GLU A 554 13.57 4.42 -17.06
N ARG A 555 13.14 4.55 -18.32
CA ARG A 555 12.79 5.82 -18.94
C ARG A 555 11.40 5.71 -19.53
N ARG A 556 10.49 6.56 -19.09
CA ARG A 556 9.11 6.59 -19.53
C ARG A 556 8.76 7.99 -20.04
N ALA A 557 7.84 8.03 -20.98
CA ALA A 557 7.27 9.26 -21.48
C ALA A 557 5.73 9.20 -21.38
N GLU A 558 5.12 10.26 -20.92
CA GLU A 558 3.69 10.51 -21.08
C GLU A 558 3.48 11.24 -22.38
N VAL A 559 2.76 10.62 -23.30
CA VAL A 559 2.66 11.03 -24.68
C VAL A 559 1.21 11.14 -25.09
N ARG A 560 0.87 12.14 -25.91
CA ARG A 560 -0.48 12.36 -26.45
C ARG A 560 -0.43 12.83 -27.90
N MET A 561 -1.52 12.72 -28.62
CA MET A 561 -1.68 13.51 -29.83
C MET A 561 -1.83 14.98 -29.46
N LEU A 562 -1.28 15.86 -30.23
CA LEU A 562 -1.35 17.31 -29.98
C LEU A 562 -2.82 17.74 -29.89
N GLY A 563 -3.17 18.44 -28.82
CA GLY A 563 -4.55 18.88 -28.53
C GLY A 563 -5.39 17.90 -27.70
N GLN A 564 -4.94 16.67 -27.48
CA GLN A 564 -5.63 15.75 -26.56
C GLN A 564 -5.41 16.14 -25.08
N ALA A 565 -6.39 15.81 -24.23
CA ALA A 565 -6.35 16.11 -22.79
C ALA A 565 -5.67 15.01 -21.97
N HIS A 566 -5.61 13.78 -22.48
CA HIS A 566 -5.08 12.61 -21.77
C HIS A 566 -3.83 12.06 -22.44
N GLU A 567 -2.91 11.61 -21.63
CA GLU A 567 -1.65 11.00 -22.07
C GLU A 567 -1.69 9.48 -21.89
N LEU A 568 -0.90 8.78 -22.70
CA LEU A 568 -0.53 7.38 -22.48
C LEU A 568 0.93 7.30 -22.11
N THR A 569 1.24 6.45 -21.12
CA THR A 569 2.61 6.18 -20.70
C THR A 569 3.24 5.12 -21.61
N VAL A 570 4.39 5.43 -22.20
CA VAL A 570 5.17 4.50 -23.02
C VAL A 570 6.64 4.52 -22.63
N GLU A 571 7.43 3.50 -23.02
CA GLU A 571 8.89 3.56 -22.91
C GLU A 571 9.44 4.72 -23.74
N ALA A 572 10.31 5.55 -23.14
CA ALA A 572 10.87 6.69 -23.84
C ALA A 572 11.92 6.30 -24.89
N LEU A 573 12.71 5.25 -24.65
CA LEU A 573 13.81 4.87 -25.57
C LEU A 573 13.50 3.59 -26.36
N PRO A 574 14.05 3.44 -27.60
CA PRO A 574 14.77 4.46 -28.36
C PRO A 574 13.84 5.58 -28.87
N LEU A 575 14.31 6.83 -28.90
CA LEU A 575 13.49 8.00 -29.27
C LEU A 575 12.91 7.91 -30.68
N ALA A 576 13.70 7.45 -31.67
CA ALA A 576 13.28 7.30 -33.08
C ALA A 576 11.99 6.45 -33.25
N SER A 577 11.63 5.62 -32.30
CA SER A 577 10.40 4.81 -32.35
C SER A 577 9.36 5.20 -31.31
N LEU A 578 9.53 6.34 -30.63
CA LEU A 578 8.62 6.79 -29.57
C LEU A 578 7.18 7.01 -30.07
N ALA A 579 7.01 7.75 -31.18
CA ALA A 579 5.72 7.98 -31.79
C ALA A 579 5.05 6.66 -32.22
N LYS A 580 5.81 5.72 -32.80
CA LYS A 580 5.29 4.40 -33.19
C LYS A 580 4.78 3.62 -31.96
N ARG A 581 5.53 3.60 -30.85
CA ARG A 581 5.08 2.96 -29.59
C ARG A 581 3.80 3.60 -29.05
N PHE A 582 3.71 4.92 -29.12
CA PHE A 582 2.51 5.64 -28.72
C PHE A 582 1.30 5.23 -29.57
N HIS A 583 1.41 5.22 -30.90
CA HIS A 583 0.31 4.82 -31.77
C HIS A 583 -0.15 3.38 -31.52
N VAL A 584 0.76 2.45 -31.29
CA VAL A 584 0.43 1.06 -30.90
C VAL A 584 -0.30 1.02 -29.56
N ALA A 585 0.14 1.79 -28.58
CA ALA A 585 -0.54 1.87 -27.28
C ALA A 585 -1.93 2.52 -27.40
N HIS A 586 -2.06 3.55 -28.23
CA HIS A 586 -3.32 4.27 -28.47
C HIS A 586 -4.34 3.38 -29.18
N GLU A 587 -3.93 2.70 -30.26
CA GLU A 587 -4.79 1.77 -31.00
C GLU A 587 -5.30 0.64 -30.10
N ARG A 588 -4.41 0.12 -29.25
CA ARG A 588 -4.77 -0.93 -28.28
C ARG A 588 -5.74 -0.43 -27.21
N ARG A 589 -5.60 0.81 -26.75
CA ARG A 589 -6.45 1.38 -25.69
C ARG A 589 -7.81 1.83 -26.20
N TYR A 590 -7.85 2.40 -27.41
CA TYR A 590 -9.02 3.09 -27.95
C TYR A 590 -9.58 2.43 -29.23
N GLY A 591 -8.90 1.41 -29.77
CA GLY A 591 -9.33 0.70 -30.99
C GLY A 591 -8.95 1.40 -32.30
N PHE A 592 -8.26 2.55 -32.24
CA PHE A 592 -7.78 3.28 -33.41
C PHE A 592 -6.51 4.06 -33.10
N ALA A 593 -5.77 4.46 -34.13
CA ALA A 593 -4.66 5.40 -34.03
C ALA A 593 -4.61 6.28 -35.30
N ASP A 594 -4.57 7.59 -35.12
CA ASP A 594 -4.26 8.54 -36.20
C ASP A 594 -2.73 8.68 -36.28
N ARG A 595 -2.14 8.07 -37.30
CA ARG A 595 -0.67 8.01 -37.47
C ARG A 595 -0.09 9.28 -38.07
N ASP A 596 -0.92 10.16 -38.62
CA ASP A 596 -0.53 11.45 -39.22
C ASP A 596 -0.61 12.58 -38.18
N ALA A 597 -1.29 12.36 -37.07
CA ALA A 597 -1.38 13.34 -36.01
C ALA A 597 -0.03 13.62 -35.36
N ALA A 598 0.25 14.90 -35.09
CA ALA A 598 1.44 15.29 -34.34
C ALA A 598 1.41 14.73 -32.93
N VAL A 599 2.51 14.12 -32.52
CA VAL A 599 2.67 13.47 -31.21
C VAL A 599 3.51 14.36 -30.30
N GLN A 600 2.98 14.66 -29.11
CA GLN A 600 3.62 15.49 -28.10
C GLN A 600 4.02 14.67 -26.89
N VAL A 601 5.29 14.75 -26.48
CA VAL A 601 5.79 14.29 -25.19
C VAL A 601 5.45 15.34 -24.14
N VAL A 602 4.62 14.98 -23.19
CA VAL A 602 4.13 15.89 -22.13
C VAL A 602 5.06 15.88 -20.94
N THR A 603 5.39 14.67 -20.45
CA THR A 603 6.22 14.47 -19.26
C THR A 603 7.22 13.35 -19.52
N LEU A 604 8.45 13.57 -19.12
CA LEU A 604 9.48 12.54 -19.05
C LEU A 604 9.65 12.09 -17.59
N GLU A 605 9.82 10.80 -17.41
CA GLU A 605 10.09 10.17 -16.12
C GLU A 605 11.34 9.27 -16.25
N VAL A 606 12.27 9.42 -15.30
CA VAL A 606 13.40 8.53 -15.13
C VAL A 606 13.35 7.92 -13.74
N GLY A 607 13.36 6.60 -13.68
CA GLY A 607 13.46 5.80 -12.46
C GLY A 607 14.79 5.08 -12.41
N GLY A 608 15.48 5.13 -11.27
CA GLY A 608 16.67 4.34 -10.99
C GLY A 608 16.35 3.31 -9.90
N TRP A 609 16.64 2.05 -10.16
CA TRP A 609 16.41 0.96 -9.23
C TRP A 609 17.69 0.19 -8.92
N LEU A 610 18.00 0.07 -7.63
CA LEU A 610 19.07 -0.74 -7.08
C LEU A 610 18.44 -1.94 -6.35
N PRO A 611 18.62 -3.18 -6.87
CA PRO A 611 18.05 -4.37 -6.24
C PRO A 611 18.49 -4.57 -4.79
N ALA A 612 17.60 -5.09 -3.95
CA ALA A 612 17.96 -5.47 -2.60
C ALA A 612 18.92 -6.67 -2.60
N ARG A 613 19.93 -6.62 -1.73
CA ARG A 613 20.76 -7.78 -1.41
C ARG A 613 20.25 -8.37 -0.08
N LEU A 614 19.42 -9.42 -0.16
CA LEU A 614 18.98 -10.15 1.02
C LEU A 614 19.99 -11.24 1.38
N PRO A 615 20.13 -11.61 2.68
CA PRO A 615 20.84 -12.81 3.04
C PRO A 615 20.25 -14.04 2.36
N HIS A 616 21.11 -14.95 1.90
CA HIS A 616 20.64 -16.20 1.34
C HIS A 616 19.89 -17.00 2.41
N GLU A 617 18.62 -17.29 2.13
CA GLU A 617 17.87 -18.22 2.96
C GLU A 617 18.39 -19.63 2.73
N ARG A 618 18.75 -20.34 3.80
CA ARG A 618 19.04 -21.77 3.70
C ARG A 618 17.77 -22.46 3.19
N ARG A 619 17.89 -23.14 2.04
CA ARG A 619 16.78 -23.97 1.54
C ARG A 619 16.29 -24.88 2.67
N LEU A 620 14.96 -24.97 2.82
CA LEU A 620 14.39 -25.91 3.78
C LEU A 620 14.98 -27.30 3.52
N PRO A 621 15.56 -27.96 4.52
CA PRO A 621 16.11 -29.28 4.33
C PRO A 621 15.01 -30.18 3.80
N LEU A 622 15.31 -30.93 2.73
CA LEU A 622 14.44 -32.01 2.27
C LEU A 622 14.45 -33.05 3.39
N VAL A 623 13.47 -33.03 4.26
CA VAL A 623 13.34 -34.01 5.34
C VAL A 623 13.09 -35.34 4.68
N ARG A 624 14.10 -36.25 4.69
CA ARG A 624 14.02 -37.60 4.14
C ARG A 624 13.04 -38.51 4.89
N ARG A 625 12.67 -38.14 6.12
CA ARG A 625 11.73 -38.90 6.95
C ARG A 625 10.37 -38.20 6.96
N ARG A 626 9.37 -38.81 6.33
CA ARG A 626 7.96 -38.48 6.53
C ARG A 626 7.63 -38.70 8.01
N VAL A 627 7.62 -37.62 8.80
CA VAL A 627 6.85 -37.67 10.04
C VAL A 627 5.39 -37.71 9.58
N ALA A 628 4.70 -38.81 9.85
CA ALA A 628 3.27 -38.93 9.58
C ALA A 628 2.52 -38.05 10.57
N ALA A 629 2.53 -36.73 10.31
CA ALA A 629 1.72 -35.79 11.08
C ALA A 629 0.25 -36.13 10.86
N ARG A 630 -0.49 -36.30 11.95
CA ARG A 630 -1.94 -36.51 11.90
C ARG A 630 -2.62 -35.14 12.06
N PRO A 631 -3.56 -34.79 11.17
CA PRO A 631 -4.31 -33.54 11.34
C PRO A 631 -5.26 -33.64 12.53
N GLN A 632 -5.48 -32.53 13.18
CA GLN A 632 -6.60 -32.39 14.09
C GLN A 632 -7.91 -32.42 13.31
N ARG A 633 -9.04 -32.62 13.99
CA ARG A 633 -10.38 -32.60 13.38
C ARG A 633 -11.14 -31.40 13.91
N VAL A 634 -11.62 -30.55 13.01
CA VAL A 634 -12.48 -29.40 13.36
C VAL A 634 -13.89 -29.57 12.80
N ARG A 635 -14.87 -29.08 13.51
CA ARG A 635 -16.25 -28.96 12.98
C ARG A 635 -16.31 -27.76 12.05
N ALA A 636 -16.81 -27.95 10.84
CA ALA A 636 -17.07 -26.91 9.88
C ALA A 636 -18.43 -27.15 9.21
N TRP A 637 -18.99 -26.10 8.67
CA TRP A 637 -20.22 -26.13 7.87
C TRP A 637 -19.85 -26.20 6.39
N LEU A 638 -20.33 -27.19 5.68
CA LEU A 638 -20.00 -27.43 4.29
C LEU A 638 -21.21 -27.95 3.52
N ALA A 639 -21.57 -27.29 2.42
CA ALA A 639 -22.69 -27.68 1.56
C ALA A 639 -24.00 -27.93 2.35
N GLY A 640 -24.36 -26.99 3.24
CA GLY A 640 -25.60 -27.03 4.01
C GLY A 640 -25.62 -28.00 5.19
N ARG A 641 -24.50 -28.61 5.58
CA ARG A 641 -24.41 -29.58 6.70
C ARG A 641 -23.11 -29.44 7.50
N ALA A 642 -23.16 -29.87 8.77
CA ALA A 642 -21.95 -29.95 9.59
C ALA A 642 -21.07 -31.13 9.18
N ALA A 643 -19.77 -30.90 9.05
CA ALA A 643 -18.77 -31.89 8.71
C ALA A 643 -17.56 -31.81 9.66
N LYS A 644 -16.82 -32.91 9.80
CA LYS A 644 -15.52 -32.92 10.50
C LYS A 644 -14.40 -32.90 9.47
N LEU A 645 -13.62 -31.84 9.43
CA LEU A 645 -12.55 -31.62 8.45
C LEU A 645 -11.17 -31.74 9.08
N PRO A 646 -10.15 -32.16 8.29
CA PRO A 646 -8.77 -32.13 8.74
C PRO A 646 -8.27 -30.69 8.89
N LEU A 647 -7.64 -30.41 10.03
CA LEU A 647 -6.93 -29.16 10.32
C LEU A 647 -5.44 -29.47 10.43
N TRP A 648 -4.66 -28.82 9.62
CA TRP A 648 -3.21 -28.93 9.57
C TRP A 648 -2.56 -27.67 10.13
N GLN A 649 -1.51 -27.84 10.93
CA GLN A 649 -0.59 -26.75 11.22
C GLN A 649 0.40 -26.62 10.05
N ARG A 650 0.68 -25.41 9.60
CA ARG A 650 1.56 -25.16 8.45
C ARG A 650 2.93 -25.81 8.59
N GLU A 651 3.50 -25.78 9.80
CA GLU A 651 4.79 -26.36 10.15
C GLU A 651 4.87 -27.89 10.01
N GLN A 652 3.72 -28.58 10.05
CA GLN A 652 3.62 -30.02 9.85
C GLN A 652 3.77 -30.43 8.38
N LEU A 653 3.61 -29.48 7.46
CA LEU A 653 3.61 -29.72 6.02
C LEU A 653 5.02 -29.52 5.45
N VAL A 654 5.72 -30.61 5.19
CA VAL A 654 7.06 -30.63 4.60
C VAL A 654 7.02 -30.50 3.07
N PRO A 655 8.14 -30.10 2.40
CA PRO A 655 8.21 -30.05 0.94
C PRO A 655 7.71 -31.33 0.28
N ARG A 656 6.92 -31.21 -0.79
CA ARG A 656 6.21 -32.25 -1.53
C ARG A 656 5.00 -32.88 -0.82
N ALA A 657 4.68 -32.52 0.43
CA ALA A 657 3.44 -32.93 1.06
C ALA A 657 2.23 -32.46 0.24
N THR A 658 1.18 -33.27 0.20
CA THR A 658 -0.08 -32.95 -0.48
C THR A 658 -1.23 -33.05 0.50
N VAL A 659 -2.09 -32.04 0.51
CA VAL A 659 -3.34 -32.01 1.28
C VAL A 659 -4.50 -31.91 0.29
N ARG A 660 -5.46 -32.80 0.40
CA ARG A 660 -6.70 -32.80 -0.39
C ARG A 660 -7.78 -32.05 0.37
N GLY A 661 -8.54 -31.21 -0.31
CA GLY A 661 -9.75 -30.57 0.24
C GLY A 661 -10.93 -31.53 0.36
N PRO A 662 -11.90 -31.24 1.23
CA PRO A 662 -11.96 -30.05 2.09
C PRO A 662 -11.02 -30.15 3.31
N ALA A 663 -10.25 -29.10 3.56
CA ALA A 663 -9.30 -29.06 4.66
C ALA A 663 -8.98 -27.58 5.08
N VAL A 664 -8.52 -27.41 6.30
CA VAL A 664 -8.03 -26.14 6.81
C VAL A 664 -6.53 -26.25 7.10
N VAL A 665 -5.75 -25.24 6.70
CA VAL A 665 -4.34 -25.10 7.10
C VAL A 665 -4.19 -23.80 7.87
N VAL A 666 -3.63 -23.86 9.07
CA VAL A 666 -3.41 -22.70 9.94
C VAL A 666 -1.93 -22.41 10.05
N ASP A 667 -1.57 -21.14 9.94
CA ASP A 667 -0.26 -20.59 10.21
C ASP A 667 -0.38 -19.51 11.30
N ASP A 668 0.73 -19.04 11.88
CA ASP A 668 0.73 -18.04 12.97
C ASP A 668 -0.02 -16.75 12.65
N GLY A 669 -0.08 -16.35 11.38
CA GLY A 669 -0.69 -15.09 10.97
C GLY A 669 -1.75 -15.18 9.88
N ALA A 670 -2.09 -16.39 9.39
CA ALA A 670 -3.01 -16.58 8.27
C ALA A 670 -3.67 -17.95 8.30
N THR A 671 -4.82 -18.07 7.64
CA THR A 671 -5.54 -19.34 7.49
C THR A 671 -5.85 -19.60 6.02
N LEU A 672 -5.68 -20.85 5.58
CA LEU A 672 -5.99 -21.30 4.25
C LEU A 672 -7.13 -22.33 4.28
N TRP A 673 -8.16 -22.07 3.48
CA TRP A 673 -9.22 -23.01 3.18
C TRP A 673 -8.94 -23.72 1.86
N ILE A 674 -8.85 -25.06 1.90
CA ILE A 674 -8.75 -25.88 0.70
C ILE A 674 -10.15 -26.42 0.41
N ALA A 675 -10.77 -25.94 -0.65
CA ALA A 675 -12.14 -26.31 -1.00
C ALA A 675 -12.25 -27.77 -1.48
N PRO A 676 -13.46 -28.37 -1.46
CA PRO A 676 -13.71 -29.65 -2.12
C PRO A 676 -13.28 -29.60 -3.60
N GLY A 677 -12.72 -30.69 -4.13
CA GLY A 677 -12.20 -30.73 -5.49
C GLY A 677 -10.86 -30.02 -5.70
N TRP A 678 -10.26 -29.43 -4.66
CA TRP A 678 -8.94 -28.81 -4.71
C TRP A 678 -7.89 -29.66 -3.97
N ARG A 679 -6.64 -29.52 -4.41
CA ARG A 679 -5.48 -30.11 -3.73
C ARG A 679 -4.39 -29.05 -3.56
N ALA A 680 -3.73 -29.04 -2.41
CA ALA A 680 -2.58 -28.19 -2.12
C ALA A 680 -1.32 -29.04 -2.08
N ARG A 681 -0.23 -28.59 -2.72
CA ARG A 681 1.09 -29.22 -2.66
C ARG A 681 2.11 -28.22 -2.11
N VAL A 682 2.96 -28.66 -1.20
CA VAL A 682 4.08 -27.84 -0.70
C VAL A 682 5.16 -27.77 -1.76
N HIS A 683 5.41 -26.56 -2.26
CA HIS A 683 6.47 -26.27 -3.21
C HIS A 683 7.85 -26.18 -2.51
N ALA A 684 8.96 -26.27 -3.27
CA ALA A 684 10.32 -26.14 -2.74
C ALA A 684 10.61 -24.76 -2.09
N SER A 685 9.93 -23.70 -2.53
CA SER A 685 9.97 -22.37 -1.89
C SER A 685 9.29 -22.33 -0.52
N GLY A 686 8.60 -23.40 -0.12
CA GLY A 686 7.78 -23.42 1.07
C GLY A 686 6.35 -22.89 0.86
N ALA A 687 5.97 -22.39 -0.30
CA ALA A 687 4.58 -22.02 -0.60
C ALA A 687 3.68 -23.26 -0.73
N LEU A 688 2.39 -23.10 -0.42
CA LEU A 688 1.36 -24.07 -0.81
C LEU A 688 0.81 -23.64 -2.18
N VAL A 689 0.95 -24.51 -3.17
CA VAL A 689 0.37 -24.34 -4.51
C VAL A 689 -0.87 -25.21 -4.59
N LEU A 690 -2.03 -24.56 -4.77
CA LEU A 690 -3.30 -25.24 -4.89
C LEU A 690 -3.68 -25.31 -6.38
N SER A 691 -4.27 -26.43 -6.76
CA SER A 691 -4.84 -26.61 -8.10
C SER A 691 -6.15 -27.39 -8.00
N PRO A 692 -7.08 -27.22 -8.97
CA PRO A 692 -8.22 -28.11 -9.09
C PRO A 692 -7.75 -29.56 -9.14
N GLY A 693 -8.42 -30.46 -8.42
CA GLY A 693 -8.24 -31.90 -8.60
C GLY A 693 -8.68 -32.25 -10.01
N ARG A 694 -7.86 -33.00 -10.76
CA ARG A 694 -8.41 -33.68 -11.92
C ARG A 694 -9.31 -34.79 -11.34
N ASP A 695 -10.60 -34.70 -11.62
CA ASP A 695 -11.47 -35.84 -11.41
C ASP A 695 -10.90 -36.98 -12.30
N SER A 696 -10.39 -38.01 -11.66
CA SER A 696 -9.94 -39.26 -12.32
C SER A 696 -11.14 -40.11 -12.66
#